data_af2537c4c90f4c22d05980f6824618a6
#
_entry.id   af2537c4c90f4c22d05980f6824618a6
#
_cell.length_a   1.000
_cell.length_b   1.000
_cell.length_c   1.000
_cell.angle_alpha   90.00
_cell.angle_beta   90.00
_cell.angle_gamma   90.00
#
_symmetry.space_group_name_H-M   'P 1'
#
loop_
_entity.id
_entity.type
_entity.pdbx_description
1 polymer ?
#
loop_
_entity_poly.entity_id
_entity_poly.type
_entity_poly.pdbx_seq_one_letter_code
_entity_poly.pdbx_strand_id
1 'polypeptide(L)'
;MSENTEQTEYESSPSSGMTNREKEIAASAYEAFVAGKYDESLKHLEALQDVNKEDYKIAMNKAVVEFFRSGQTTSGTLKQTLMAMKNRLHTSADDSDGLDDVENCLLYYNQAIILYHMRQYSEAISIGEKLYQFLEPFEEKFAQAVCFLLVDLYLLTFQPEKALHLLALLDKISAQGNNKNGKGENNSSNKEAANQRLEFTAMLEAAKSKIHQYKVRAYIQMKSSKACKREIKSVMNTAGNSAPSLFLKSNFEYLRGNYRKAVKLLNSSNIAEHPGPIKTGECVRCMFWNNLGCIHFAMGKHNLGIFYFKKALQENDHTCAQLGDGSSEQSKRFTGVPMCALLANKRYELLYNCGIQLLHIGRPLAAFECLMEAVQVYHSNPRLWLRLAECCISANKGGSEQESKGLPCKKGIVQSVIGQGYHRKIVLASQSSQNTAYSDGQSAAIPVASLEFAAICLRNALLLLPEHQQQEPKPENGSKSSSQSGSTESGSENSDVCSGKSLEADKFFSAAPSSPLRKQEVENLRCSILACSAYVALALGDNLMALNHAEKLLHQTKASGSFKFLGHLYAAEALISLDKISDAIAHLNPENVNDVSVGVVPSEQDQGPDKGEDPVEPSGKKTPLCYPSSVTSARAMMLFNLGSAYCLRSEYDKARKCLHQAASMMNTKEIPPEAILLGVYLELQNGNTQLALQIIKRNQLLPSTIHMISPDSRKTAPPSFHPIQPIQMPSSFTQVQRK
;
A
#
# COMPACT_ATOMS: atom_id res chain seq x y z
N MET A 1 34.68 84.71 -26.92
CA MET A 1 33.75 83.81 -27.62
C MET A 1 33.72 82.54 -26.76
N SER A 2 32.65 82.43 -26.01
CA SER A 2 32.41 81.40 -25.02
C SER A 2 31.48 80.39 -25.67
N GLU A 3 31.88 79.11 -25.79
CA GLU A 3 31.04 78.01 -26.18
C GLU A 3 30.45 77.42 -24.92
N ASN A 4 29.14 77.47 -24.84
CA ASN A 4 28.32 76.76 -23.87
C ASN A 4 28.23 75.29 -24.31
N THR A 5 28.67 74.39 -23.48
CA THR A 5 28.40 72.94 -23.57
C THR A 5 27.26 72.62 -22.59
N GLU A 6 26.06 72.45 -23.12
CA GLU A 6 24.94 71.88 -22.37
C GLU A 6 25.23 70.41 -22.07
N GLN A 7 25.38 70.10 -20.77
CA GLN A 7 25.34 68.76 -20.27
C GLN A 7 23.89 68.35 -20.12
N THR A 8 23.41 67.47 -21.02
CA THR A 8 22.17 66.73 -20.83
C THR A 8 22.40 65.70 -19.75
N GLU A 9 21.86 65.92 -18.56
CA GLU A 9 21.69 64.95 -17.54
C GLU A 9 20.72 63.86 -18.03
N TYR A 10 21.26 62.66 -18.28
CA TYR A 10 20.46 61.45 -18.40
C TYR A 10 19.91 61.12 -17.00
N GLU A 11 18.65 61.45 -16.78
CA GLU A 11 17.90 60.87 -15.66
C GLU A 11 17.88 59.37 -15.83
N SER A 12 18.73 58.68 -15.08
CA SER A 12 18.64 57.29 -14.83
C SER A 12 17.36 57.03 -14.04
N SER A 13 16.39 56.35 -14.63
CA SER A 13 15.23 55.82 -13.96
C SER A 13 15.62 55.13 -12.65
N PRO A 14 14.92 55.41 -11.52
CA PRO A 14 15.26 54.82 -10.23
C PRO A 14 15.03 53.31 -10.30
N SER A 15 16.13 52.53 -10.26
CA SER A 15 16.05 51.12 -9.91
C SER A 15 15.38 51.03 -8.55
N SER A 16 14.23 50.40 -8.47
CA SER A 16 13.41 50.17 -7.29
C SER A 16 14.13 49.27 -6.28
N GLY A 17 15.17 49.82 -5.67
CA GLY A 17 15.89 49.21 -4.56
C GLY A 17 15.22 49.59 -3.24
N MET A 18 14.85 48.60 -2.41
CA MET A 18 14.36 48.83 -1.05
C MET A 18 15.28 49.80 -0.30
N THR A 19 14.68 50.82 0.32
CA THR A 19 15.39 51.79 1.17
C THR A 19 15.98 51.09 2.41
N ASN A 20 17.02 51.64 3.00
CA ASN A 20 17.63 51.06 4.22
C ASN A 20 16.62 50.94 5.36
N ARG A 21 15.67 51.87 5.47
CA ARG A 21 14.60 51.85 6.47
C ARG A 21 13.61 50.66 6.22
N GLU A 22 13.27 50.39 4.98
CA GLU A 22 12.42 49.22 4.62
C GLU A 22 13.12 47.90 4.95
N LYS A 23 14.44 47.83 4.71
CA LYS A 23 15.25 46.65 5.08
C LYS A 23 15.29 46.40 6.59
N GLU A 24 15.42 47.48 7.39
CA GLU A 24 15.39 47.39 8.86
C GLU A 24 14.02 46.91 9.37
N ILE A 25 12.91 47.45 8.82
CA ILE A 25 11.56 47.02 9.20
C ILE A 25 11.32 45.55 8.79
N ALA A 26 11.80 45.16 7.62
CA ALA A 26 11.70 43.77 7.15
C ALA A 26 12.49 42.81 8.03
N ALA A 27 13.70 43.21 8.45
CA ALA A 27 14.51 42.42 9.39
C ALA A 27 13.81 42.30 10.76
N SER A 28 13.24 43.38 11.29
CA SER A 28 12.48 43.36 12.54
C SER A 28 11.22 42.48 12.45
N ALA A 29 10.51 42.49 11.31
CA ALA A 29 9.39 41.63 11.07
C ALA A 29 9.79 40.13 11.06
N TYR A 30 10.94 39.82 10.47
CA TYR A 30 11.47 38.45 10.43
C TYR A 30 11.95 37.99 11.83
N GLU A 31 12.65 38.82 12.58
CA GLU A 31 13.07 38.50 13.95
C GLU A 31 11.88 38.24 14.87
N ALA A 32 10.85 39.07 14.79
CA ALA A 32 9.60 38.89 15.54
C ALA A 32 8.90 37.57 15.15
N PHE A 33 8.87 37.22 13.85
CA PHE A 33 8.32 35.96 13.36
C PHE A 33 9.08 34.76 13.92
N VAL A 34 10.39 34.75 13.84
CA VAL A 34 11.24 33.67 14.37
C VAL A 34 11.10 33.51 15.88
N ALA A 35 10.92 34.63 16.60
CA ALA A 35 10.66 34.64 18.03
C ALA A 35 9.23 34.18 18.41
N GLY A 36 8.37 33.86 17.43
CA GLY A 36 6.97 33.46 17.65
C GLY A 36 6.03 34.62 18.04
N LYS A 37 6.49 35.89 17.94
CA LYS A 37 5.70 37.08 18.22
C LYS A 37 4.93 37.55 16.96
N TYR A 38 3.94 36.78 16.58
CA TYR A 38 3.23 36.98 15.28
C TYR A 38 2.51 38.31 15.17
N ASP A 39 1.93 38.85 16.28
CA ASP A 39 1.24 40.14 16.26
C ASP A 39 2.24 41.30 16.08
N GLU A 40 3.46 41.21 16.63
CA GLU A 40 4.52 42.19 16.44
C GLU A 40 5.04 42.15 14.99
N SER A 41 5.26 40.94 14.45
CA SER A 41 5.62 40.74 13.05
C SER A 41 4.59 41.32 12.10
N LEU A 42 3.28 41.14 12.34
CA LEU A 42 2.20 41.70 11.52
C LEU A 42 2.22 43.23 11.53
N LYS A 43 2.45 43.88 12.68
CA LYS A 43 2.55 45.36 12.75
C LYS A 43 3.71 45.89 11.89
N HIS A 44 4.87 45.21 11.90
CA HIS A 44 5.98 45.59 11.02
C HIS A 44 5.65 45.41 9.55
N LEU A 45 4.95 44.32 9.18
CA LEU A 45 4.52 44.07 7.81
C LEU A 45 3.41 45.04 7.36
N GLU A 46 2.53 45.48 8.25
CA GLU A 46 1.56 46.54 7.97
C GLU A 46 2.24 47.89 7.70
N ALA A 47 3.25 48.24 8.50
CA ALA A 47 4.03 49.44 8.27
C ALA A 47 4.80 49.42 6.92
N LEU A 48 5.28 48.24 6.50
CA LEU A 48 5.87 48.04 5.16
C LEU A 48 4.81 48.16 4.04
N GLN A 49 3.63 47.64 4.28
CA GLN A 49 2.53 47.64 3.29
C GLN A 49 2.01 49.08 3.06
N ASP A 50 2.03 49.93 4.09
CA ASP A 50 1.63 51.33 3.95
C ASP A 50 2.61 52.13 3.06
N VAL A 51 3.88 51.74 3.06
CA VAL A 51 4.92 52.32 2.20
C VAL A 51 4.87 51.75 0.79
N ASN A 52 4.65 50.47 0.65
CA ASN A 52 4.69 49.74 -0.65
C ASN A 52 3.44 48.90 -0.84
N LYS A 53 2.32 49.53 -1.23
CA LYS A 53 0.98 48.94 -1.26
C LYS A 53 0.82 47.82 -2.31
N GLU A 54 1.62 47.80 -3.36
CA GLU A 54 1.50 46.90 -4.47
C GLU A 54 2.47 45.67 -4.40
N ASP A 55 3.37 45.65 -3.43
CA ASP A 55 4.33 44.56 -3.31
C ASP A 55 3.65 43.29 -2.79
N TYR A 56 3.43 42.32 -3.70
CA TYR A 56 2.83 41.02 -3.39
C TYR A 56 3.64 40.22 -2.35
N LYS A 57 4.97 40.44 -2.24
CA LYS A 57 5.83 39.77 -1.27
C LYS A 57 5.47 40.11 0.17
N ILE A 58 5.12 41.39 0.41
CA ILE A 58 4.62 41.85 1.72
C ILE A 58 3.28 41.19 2.03
N ALA A 59 2.36 41.22 1.08
CA ALA A 59 1.05 40.57 1.23
C ALA A 59 1.16 39.05 1.45
N MET A 60 2.08 38.39 0.76
CA MET A 60 2.37 36.97 0.93
C MET A 60 2.94 36.69 2.35
N ASN A 61 3.93 37.46 2.79
CA ASN A 61 4.50 37.31 4.12
C ASN A 61 3.46 37.55 5.22
N LYS A 62 2.56 38.53 5.05
CA LYS A 62 1.45 38.77 5.96
C LYS A 62 0.52 37.57 6.04
N ALA A 63 0.11 37.00 4.91
CA ALA A 63 -0.72 35.79 4.87
C ALA A 63 -0.04 34.59 5.55
N VAL A 64 1.28 34.44 5.40
CA VAL A 64 2.07 33.40 6.09
C VAL A 64 2.08 33.63 7.59
N VAL A 65 2.34 34.88 8.07
CA VAL A 65 2.35 35.18 9.50
C VAL A 65 0.96 34.98 10.13
N GLU A 66 -0.13 35.38 9.44
CA GLU A 66 -1.51 35.12 9.87
C GLU A 66 -1.80 33.62 9.99
N PHE A 67 -1.33 32.84 9.05
CA PHE A 67 -1.43 31.40 9.11
C PHE A 67 -0.72 30.80 10.34
N PHE A 68 0.50 31.23 10.64
CA PHE A 68 1.23 30.81 11.84
C PHE A 68 0.54 31.30 13.13
N ARG A 69 0.00 32.53 13.14
CA ARG A 69 -0.77 33.06 14.25
C ARG A 69 -2.03 32.23 14.55
N SER A 70 -2.68 31.70 13.52
CA SER A 70 -3.84 30.81 13.67
C SER A 70 -3.47 29.40 14.20
N GLY A 71 -2.20 29.13 14.55
CA GLY A 71 -1.72 27.80 14.89
C GLY A 71 -1.67 26.85 13.69
N GLN A 72 -1.50 27.38 12.48
CA GLN A 72 -1.42 26.64 11.22
C GLN A 72 -2.73 25.91 10.84
N THR A 73 -3.86 26.37 11.36
CA THR A 73 -5.17 25.70 11.12
C THR A 73 -5.87 26.16 9.85
N THR A 74 -5.48 27.33 9.31
CA THR A 74 -6.12 27.96 8.15
C THR A 74 -5.43 27.64 6.82
N SER A 75 -4.99 26.40 6.63
CA SER A 75 -4.26 25.96 5.42
C SER A 75 -5.06 26.16 4.12
N GLY A 76 -6.38 25.94 4.16
CA GLY A 76 -7.26 26.18 3.03
C GLY A 76 -7.33 27.65 2.63
N THR A 77 -7.43 28.55 3.61
CA THR A 77 -7.44 30.01 3.39
C THR A 77 -6.11 30.48 2.81
N LEU A 78 -4.98 30.02 3.38
CA LEU A 78 -3.66 30.36 2.87
C LEU A 78 -3.47 29.89 1.43
N LYS A 79 -3.89 28.64 1.10
CA LYS A 79 -3.87 28.13 -0.27
C LYS A 79 -4.67 29.04 -1.23
N GLN A 80 -5.89 29.41 -0.86
CA GLN A 80 -6.74 30.30 -1.68
C GLN A 80 -6.11 31.68 -1.86
N THR A 81 -5.54 32.26 -0.81
CA THR A 81 -4.87 33.57 -0.87
C THR A 81 -3.67 33.53 -1.81
N LEU A 82 -2.81 32.50 -1.72
CA LEU A 82 -1.67 32.35 -2.63
C LEU A 82 -2.10 32.10 -4.08
N MET A 83 -3.19 31.36 -4.30
CA MET A 83 -3.74 31.17 -5.64
C MET A 83 -4.35 32.45 -6.21
N ALA A 84 -5.02 33.25 -5.38
CA ALA A 84 -5.55 34.56 -5.79
C ALA A 84 -4.42 35.54 -6.15
N MET A 85 -3.32 35.54 -5.40
CA MET A 85 -2.13 36.33 -5.72
C MET A 85 -1.53 35.92 -7.06
N LYS A 86 -1.37 34.61 -7.29
CA LYS A 86 -0.91 34.07 -8.56
C LYS A 86 -1.78 34.53 -9.73
N ASN A 87 -3.10 34.40 -9.61
CA ASN A 87 -4.02 34.80 -10.66
C ASN A 87 -3.96 36.32 -10.98
N ARG A 88 -3.76 37.15 -9.97
CA ARG A 88 -3.57 38.60 -10.16
C ARG A 88 -2.32 38.94 -10.95
N LEU A 89 -1.21 38.25 -10.65
CA LEU A 89 0.06 38.43 -11.35
C LEU A 89 -0.03 38.01 -12.81
N HIS A 90 -0.75 36.93 -13.12
CA HIS A 90 -0.94 36.47 -14.51
C HIS A 90 -1.92 37.35 -15.33
N THR A 91 -2.84 38.09 -14.69
CA THR A 91 -3.74 38.99 -15.39
C THR A 91 -3.14 40.34 -15.75
N SER A 92 -2.02 40.69 -15.13
CA SER A 92 -1.32 41.97 -15.39
C SER A 92 -0.12 41.83 -16.36
N ALA A 93 0.24 40.61 -16.75
CA ALA A 93 1.32 40.37 -17.69
C ALA A 93 0.75 40.12 -19.10
N ASP A 94 0.97 41.05 -20.00
CA ASP A 94 0.93 40.83 -21.43
C ASP A 94 1.97 39.71 -21.78
N ASP A 95 1.60 38.83 -22.62
CA ASP A 95 2.20 37.53 -23.03
C ASP A 95 3.71 37.58 -23.44
N SER A 96 4.61 38.05 -22.59
CA SER A 96 6.03 38.05 -22.92
C SER A 96 6.90 37.60 -21.79
N ASP A 97 7.55 36.44 -22.04
CA ASP A 97 8.77 35.91 -21.45
C ASP A 97 8.77 35.47 -19.97
N GLY A 98 9.13 34.21 -19.75
CA GLY A 98 9.33 33.50 -18.48
C GLY A 98 10.19 34.18 -17.38
N LEU A 99 10.46 35.47 -17.50
CA LEU A 99 11.09 36.31 -16.47
C LEU A 99 10.16 36.53 -15.26
N ASP A 100 8.85 36.64 -15.48
CA ASP A 100 7.87 36.81 -14.39
C ASP A 100 7.82 35.60 -13.46
N ASP A 101 8.08 34.40 -13.99
CA ASP A 101 8.11 33.17 -13.19
C ASP A 101 9.32 33.10 -12.24
N VAL A 102 10.44 33.74 -12.59
CA VAL A 102 11.64 33.83 -11.73
C VAL A 102 11.39 34.79 -10.57
N GLU A 103 10.77 35.93 -10.80
CA GLU A 103 10.45 36.89 -9.74
C GLU A 103 9.44 36.32 -8.72
N ASN A 104 8.52 35.48 -9.19
CA ASN A 104 7.46 34.87 -8.40
C ASN A 104 7.85 33.51 -7.79
N CYS A 105 9.11 33.11 -7.88
CA CYS A 105 9.59 31.78 -7.45
C CYS A 105 9.25 31.44 -5.97
N LEU A 106 9.28 32.41 -5.08
CA LEU A 106 8.92 32.22 -3.66
C LEU A 106 7.43 31.90 -3.48
N LEU A 107 6.57 32.56 -4.26
CA LEU A 107 5.12 32.30 -4.24
C LEU A 107 4.82 30.87 -4.70
N TYR A 108 5.43 30.44 -5.79
CA TYR A 108 5.28 29.06 -6.29
C TYR A 108 5.85 28.03 -5.32
N TYR A 109 7.00 28.31 -4.71
CA TYR A 109 7.59 27.42 -3.72
C TYR A 109 6.68 27.24 -2.50
N ASN A 110 6.14 28.34 -1.95
CA ASN A 110 5.19 28.29 -0.84
C ASN A 110 3.91 27.53 -1.20
N GLN A 111 3.39 27.68 -2.42
CA GLN A 111 2.26 26.89 -2.93
C GLN A 111 2.61 25.40 -2.97
N ALA A 112 3.79 25.04 -3.49
CA ALA A 112 4.24 23.66 -3.53
C ALA A 112 4.38 23.04 -2.13
N ILE A 113 4.87 23.78 -1.15
CA ILE A 113 4.98 23.36 0.27
C ILE A 113 3.59 23.08 0.86
N ILE A 114 2.62 23.95 0.64
CA ILE A 114 1.26 23.75 1.16
C ILE A 114 0.61 22.53 0.53
N LEU A 115 0.74 22.37 -0.79
CA LEU A 115 0.23 21.21 -1.52
C LEU A 115 0.89 19.91 -1.05
N TYR A 116 2.21 19.95 -0.76
CA TYR A 116 2.94 18.83 -0.17
C TYR A 116 2.34 18.39 1.17
N HIS A 117 2.09 19.34 2.08
CA HIS A 117 1.50 19.05 3.39
C HIS A 117 0.03 18.59 3.28
N MET A 118 -0.71 19.10 2.29
CA MET A 118 -2.08 18.66 1.99
C MET A 118 -2.14 17.33 1.23
N ARG A 119 -1.01 16.67 0.99
CA ARG A 119 -0.88 15.41 0.24
C ARG A 119 -1.34 15.49 -1.23
N GLN A 120 -1.40 16.70 -1.79
CA GLN A 120 -1.69 16.95 -3.21
C GLN A 120 -0.39 16.89 -4.04
N TYR A 121 0.25 15.74 -4.05
CA TYR A 121 1.62 15.57 -4.56
C TYR A 121 1.74 15.85 -6.07
N SER A 122 0.74 15.48 -6.88
CA SER A 122 0.78 15.71 -8.33
C SER A 122 0.81 17.19 -8.69
N GLU A 123 0.01 18.01 -8.01
CA GLU A 123 -0.01 19.46 -8.20
C GLU A 123 1.29 20.10 -7.70
N ALA A 124 1.79 19.63 -6.53
CA ALA A 124 3.05 20.07 -5.98
C ALA A 124 4.25 19.77 -6.90
N ILE A 125 4.27 18.58 -7.54
CA ILE A 125 5.28 18.21 -8.54
C ILE A 125 5.22 19.14 -9.74
N SER A 126 4.04 19.41 -10.28
CA SER A 126 3.88 20.30 -11.45
C SER A 126 4.46 21.68 -11.19
N ILE A 127 4.22 22.25 -10.00
CA ILE A 127 4.80 23.54 -9.60
C ILE A 127 6.32 23.42 -9.38
N GLY A 128 6.76 22.38 -8.70
CA GLY A 128 8.19 22.14 -8.45
C GLY A 128 9.00 21.92 -9.73
N GLU A 129 8.44 21.21 -10.72
CA GLU A 129 9.08 21.02 -12.04
C GLU A 129 9.19 22.35 -12.83
N LYS A 130 8.23 23.25 -12.70
CA LYS A 130 8.34 24.63 -13.25
C LYS A 130 9.50 25.39 -12.58
N LEU A 131 9.57 25.39 -11.24
CA LEU A 131 10.67 26.01 -10.52
C LEU A 131 12.02 25.42 -10.89
N TYR A 132 12.08 24.13 -11.17
CA TYR A 132 13.29 23.44 -11.59
C TYR A 132 13.81 23.92 -12.96
N GLN A 133 12.94 24.36 -13.86
CA GLN A 133 13.35 24.92 -15.17
C GLN A 133 14.10 26.22 -15.04
N PHE A 134 13.91 26.97 -13.94
CA PHE A 134 14.51 28.28 -13.68
C PHE A 134 15.53 28.27 -12.55
N LEU A 135 16.27 27.15 -12.34
CA LEU A 135 17.21 27.03 -11.22
C LEU A 135 18.44 27.97 -11.29
N GLU A 136 18.90 28.30 -12.50
CA GLU A 136 20.17 29.04 -12.69
C GLU A 136 20.20 30.43 -12.02
N PRO A 137 19.14 31.25 -12.07
CA PRO A 137 19.15 32.54 -11.41
C PRO A 137 18.88 32.49 -9.90
N PHE A 138 18.62 31.31 -9.34
CA PHE A 138 18.30 31.19 -7.91
C PHE A 138 19.54 31.18 -7.02
N GLU A 139 19.40 31.74 -5.83
CA GLU A 139 20.39 31.55 -4.78
C GLU A 139 20.60 30.07 -4.48
N GLU A 140 21.85 29.64 -4.26
CA GLU A 140 22.20 28.22 -4.08
C GLU A 140 21.36 27.52 -2.99
N LYS A 141 21.10 28.20 -1.87
CA LYS A 141 20.26 27.63 -0.77
C LYS A 141 18.83 27.38 -1.23
N PHE A 142 18.26 28.30 -1.98
CA PHE A 142 16.90 28.19 -2.49
C PHE A 142 16.80 27.10 -3.59
N ALA A 143 17.76 27.09 -4.51
CA ALA A 143 17.86 26.05 -5.53
C ALA A 143 17.97 24.64 -4.91
N GLN A 144 18.77 24.47 -3.88
CA GLN A 144 18.85 23.21 -3.11
C GLN A 144 17.52 22.86 -2.45
N ALA A 145 16.81 23.83 -1.87
CA ALA A 145 15.52 23.62 -1.23
C ALA A 145 14.46 23.12 -2.24
N VAL A 146 14.39 23.75 -3.41
CA VAL A 146 13.50 23.31 -4.52
C VAL A 146 13.83 21.88 -4.96
N CYS A 147 15.12 21.57 -5.15
CA CYS A 147 15.54 20.23 -5.55
C CYS A 147 15.22 19.18 -4.49
N PHE A 148 15.44 19.44 -3.22
CA PHE A 148 15.12 18.51 -2.14
C PHE A 148 13.62 18.30 -1.98
N LEU A 149 12.79 19.33 -2.16
CA LEU A 149 11.35 19.21 -2.18
C LEU A 149 10.89 18.28 -3.31
N LEU A 150 11.43 18.48 -4.53
CA LEU A 150 11.13 17.61 -5.67
C LEU A 150 11.59 16.17 -5.46
N VAL A 151 12.76 15.95 -4.88
CA VAL A 151 13.24 14.60 -4.53
C VAL A 151 12.27 13.91 -3.57
N ASP A 152 11.82 14.61 -2.53
CA ASP A 152 10.84 14.06 -1.59
C ASP A 152 9.51 13.73 -2.28
N LEU A 153 9.00 14.64 -3.10
CA LEU A 153 7.78 14.45 -3.89
C LEU A 153 7.90 13.25 -4.85
N TYR A 154 9.01 13.11 -5.56
CA TYR A 154 9.25 11.96 -6.43
C TYR A 154 9.32 10.65 -5.67
N LEU A 155 9.93 10.63 -4.47
CA LEU A 155 9.96 9.43 -3.64
C LEU A 155 8.59 9.10 -3.04
N LEU A 156 7.78 10.11 -2.69
CA LEU A 156 6.41 9.90 -2.20
C LEU A 156 5.47 9.40 -3.30
N THR A 157 5.71 9.81 -4.54
CA THR A 157 4.92 9.36 -5.72
C THR A 157 5.54 8.18 -6.45
N PHE A 158 6.57 7.54 -5.86
CA PHE A 158 7.25 6.38 -6.40
C PHE A 158 7.86 6.56 -7.79
N GLN A 159 8.56 7.69 -7.98
CA GLN A 159 9.37 7.99 -9.15
C GLN A 159 10.88 8.01 -8.78
N PRO A 160 11.46 6.88 -8.32
CA PRO A 160 12.81 6.85 -7.77
C PRO A 160 13.88 7.20 -8.81
N GLU A 161 13.64 6.96 -10.09
CA GLU A 161 14.55 7.28 -11.18
C GLU A 161 14.73 8.78 -11.34
N LYS A 162 13.62 9.55 -11.36
CA LYS A 162 13.66 11.01 -11.38
C LYS A 162 14.36 11.56 -10.14
N ALA A 163 14.07 10.98 -8.97
CA ALA A 163 14.74 11.34 -7.73
C ALA A 163 16.26 11.13 -7.80
N LEU A 164 16.72 9.98 -8.32
CA LEU A 164 18.16 9.69 -8.49
C LEU A 164 18.85 10.62 -9.47
N HIS A 165 18.19 10.96 -10.57
CA HIS A 165 18.71 11.92 -11.55
C HIS A 165 18.95 13.30 -10.88
N LEU A 166 17.98 13.77 -10.12
CA LEU A 166 18.06 15.04 -9.43
C LEU A 166 19.13 15.03 -8.30
N LEU A 167 19.23 13.89 -7.58
CA LEU A 167 20.27 13.69 -6.57
C LEU A 167 21.69 13.64 -7.16
N ALA A 168 21.84 13.12 -8.36
CA ALA A 168 23.13 13.14 -9.08
C ALA A 168 23.53 14.56 -9.51
N LEU A 169 22.56 15.39 -9.87
CA LEU A 169 22.79 16.81 -10.14
C LEU A 169 23.23 17.57 -8.87
N LEU A 170 22.49 17.38 -7.76
CA LEU A 170 22.84 17.98 -6.47
C LEU A 170 24.23 17.58 -5.98
N ASP A 171 24.64 16.33 -6.22
CA ASP A 171 25.96 15.84 -5.86
C ASP A 171 27.06 16.56 -6.66
N LYS A 172 26.83 16.82 -7.96
CA LYS A 172 27.74 17.58 -8.81
C LYS A 172 27.87 19.03 -8.38
N ILE A 173 26.76 19.70 -8.06
CA ILE A 173 26.73 21.09 -7.57
C ILE A 173 27.52 21.17 -6.26
N SER A 174 27.27 20.28 -5.32
CA SER A 174 27.98 20.23 -4.03
C SER A 174 29.49 19.96 -4.18
N ALA A 175 29.90 19.20 -5.21
CA ALA A 175 31.31 18.95 -5.49
C ALA A 175 32.02 20.18 -6.11
N GLN A 176 31.32 20.96 -6.95
CA GLN A 176 31.87 22.18 -7.57
C GLN A 176 32.06 23.33 -6.56
N GLY A 177 31.16 23.45 -5.58
CA GLY A 177 31.28 24.43 -4.49
C GLY A 177 32.55 24.22 -3.65
N ASN A 178 32.98 22.96 -3.44
CA ASN A 178 34.24 22.66 -2.75
C ASN A 178 35.49 23.10 -3.54
N ASN A 179 35.46 23.05 -4.86
CA ASN A 179 36.63 23.43 -5.68
C ASN A 179 36.83 24.95 -5.83
N LYS A 180 35.75 25.74 -5.73
CA LYS A 180 35.85 27.21 -5.80
C LYS A 180 36.43 27.80 -4.53
N ASN A 181 36.21 27.20 -3.36
CA ASN A 181 36.73 27.67 -2.08
C ASN A 181 38.19 27.24 -1.74
N GLY A 182 38.75 26.31 -2.52
CA GLY A 182 40.13 25.81 -2.34
C GLY A 182 41.24 26.69 -2.99
N LYS A 183 40.90 27.70 -3.79
CA LYS A 183 41.86 28.54 -4.53
C LYS A 183 41.84 30.04 -4.16
N GLY A 184 41.31 30.44 -3.01
CA GLY A 184 41.32 31.81 -2.54
C GLY A 184 42.35 32.00 -1.44
N GLU A 185 43.32 32.83 -1.70
CA GLU A 185 44.50 33.21 -0.94
C GLU A 185 44.28 33.38 0.58
N ASN A 186 45.25 32.81 1.33
CA ASN A 186 45.49 33.12 2.74
C ASN A 186 45.89 34.61 2.90
N ASN A 187 44.97 35.44 3.33
CA ASN A 187 45.31 36.64 4.11
C ASN A 187 44.03 37.45 4.45
N SER A 188 43.39 37.10 5.52
CA SER A 188 42.72 38.09 6.38
C SER A 188 42.29 37.45 7.70
N SER A 189 42.80 37.98 8.78
CA SER A 189 42.48 37.62 10.17
C SER A 189 41.12 38.17 10.60
N ASN A 190 40.03 37.70 9.97
CA ASN A 190 38.67 38.03 10.40
C ASN A 190 37.98 36.78 10.95
N LYS A 191 37.72 36.77 12.25
CA LYS A 191 36.99 35.69 12.94
C LYS A 191 35.59 35.43 12.33
N GLU A 192 34.97 36.46 11.74
CA GLU A 192 33.67 36.33 11.06
C GLU A 192 33.76 35.53 9.77
N ALA A 193 34.81 35.71 8.96
CA ALA A 193 35.05 34.94 7.75
C ALA A 193 35.34 33.45 8.04
N ALA A 194 35.99 33.16 9.18
CA ALA A 194 36.24 31.80 9.64
C ALA A 194 34.94 31.10 10.10
N ASN A 195 34.04 31.80 10.80
CA ASN A 195 32.75 31.29 11.20
C ASN A 195 31.82 31.03 10.00
N GLN A 196 31.80 31.95 9.03
CA GLN A 196 31.02 31.77 7.79
C GLN A 196 31.53 30.57 6.97
N ARG A 197 32.84 30.33 6.93
CA ARG A 197 33.43 29.13 6.28
C ARG A 197 33.05 27.83 7.02
N LEU A 198 33.02 27.83 8.34
CA LEU A 198 32.61 26.68 9.16
C LEU A 198 31.12 26.38 8.97
N GLU A 199 30.26 27.38 8.95
CA GLU A 199 28.83 27.20 8.68
C GLU A 199 28.58 26.69 7.27
N PHE A 200 29.30 27.19 6.27
CA PHE A 200 29.16 26.72 4.88
C PHE A 200 29.62 25.26 4.71
N THR A 201 30.76 24.89 5.35
CA THR A 201 31.24 23.49 5.32
C THR A 201 30.27 22.56 6.04
N ALA A 202 29.72 22.94 7.18
CA ALA A 202 28.73 22.17 7.91
C ALA A 202 27.43 21.99 7.10
N MET A 203 27.01 23.02 6.38
CA MET A 203 25.85 22.97 5.49
C MET A 203 26.08 22.02 4.31
N LEU A 204 27.27 22.03 3.69
CA LEU A 204 27.64 21.11 2.63
C LEU A 204 27.69 19.64 3.09
N GLU A 205 28.23 19.39 4.27
CA GLU A 205 28.26 18.05 4.85
C GLU A 205 26.86 17.53 5.18
N ALA A 206 26.01 18.40 5.73
CA ALA A 206 24.60 18.08 5.97
C ALA A 206 23.85 17.76 4.65
N ALA A 207 24.10 18.55 3.60
CA ALA A 207 23.52 18.31 2.28
C ALA A 207 24.00 16.98 1.69
N LYS A 208 25.29 16.64 1.76
CA LYS A 208 25.83 15.35 1.33
C LYS A 208 25.21 14.18 2.08
N SER A 209 25.11 14.29 3.41
CA SER A 209 24.47 13.27 4.22
C SER A 209 23.01 13.05 3.80
N LYS A 210 22.26 14.12 3.57
CA LYS A 210 20.87 14.10 3.10
C LYS A 210 20.76 13.46 1.72
N ILE A 211 21.66 13.78 0.78
CA ILE A 211 21.71 13.18 -0.56
C ILE A 211 21.90 11.66 -0.45
N HIS A 212 22.84 11.17 0.35
CA HIS A 212 23.05 9.73 0.51
C HIS A 212 21.84 9.03 1.14
N GLN A 213 21.18 9.65 2.12
CA GLN A 213 19.96 9.12 2.72
C GLN A 213 18.83 8.98 1.68
N TYR A 214 18.63 9.98 0.83
CA TYR A 214 17.64 9.93 -0.25
C TYR A 214 18.00 8.89 -1.31
N LYS A 215 19.27 8.75 -1.70
CA LYS A 215 19.73 7.69 -2.61
C LYS A 215 19.41 6.30 -2.05
N VAL A 216 19.62 6.08 -0.73
CA VAL A 216 19.22 4.81 -0.08
C VAL A 216 17.72 4.58 -0.20
N ARG A 217 16.89 5.59 0.07
CA ARG A 217 15.41 5.48 -0.07
C ARG A 217 15.01 5.12 -1.51
N ALA A 218 15.60 5.78 -2.51
CA ALA A 218 15.35 5.50 -3.91
C ALA A 218 15.77 4.07 -4.31
N TYR A 219 16.96 3.62 -3.92
CA TYR A 219 17.41 2.25 -4.21
C TYR A 219 16.61 1.17 -3.47
N ILE A 220 16.06 1.47 -2.29
CA ILE A 220 15.10 0.60 -1.61
C ILE A 220 13.85 0.45 -2.46
N GLN A 221 13.28 1.53 -2.97
CA GLN A 221 12.09 1.50 -3.82
C GLN A 221 12.34 0.73 -5.12
N MET A 222 13.52 0.90 -5.72
CA MET A 222 13.94 0.16 -6.91
C MET A 222 14.31 -1.30 -6.63
N LYS A 223 14.33 -1.73 -5.37
CA LYS A 223 14.79 -3.06 -4.94
C LYS A 223 16.22 -3.39 -5.42
N SER A 224 17.07 -2.37 -5.60
CA SER A 224 18.47 -2.51 -6.05
C SER A 224 19.39 -2.73 -4.86
N SER A 225 19.58 -3.99 -4.45
CA SER A 225 20.36 -4.36 -3.24
C SER A 225 21.83 -3.96 -3.30
N LYS A 226 22.49 -4.07 -4.48
CA LYS A 226 23.92 -3.75 -4.62
C LYS A 226 24.18 -2.26 -4.45
N ALA A 227 23.41 -1.40 -5.14
CA ALA A 227 23.51 0.05 -5.04
C ALA A 227 23.13 0.53 -3.63
N CYS A 228 22.05 0.00 -3.05
CA CYS A 228 21.61 0.32 -1.70
C CYS A 228 22.70 0.02 -0.66
N LYS A 229 23.39 -1.11 -0.75
CA LYS A 229 24.49 -1.47 0.17
C LYS A 229 25.66 -0.49 0.11
N ARG A 230 26.03 0.02 -1.10
CA ARG A 230 27.07 1.05 -1.25
C ARG A 230 26.66 2.35 -0.57
N GLU A 231 25.46 2.82 -0.86
CA GLU A 231 24.98 4.09 -0.31
C GLU A 231 24.77 4.03 1.22
N ILE A 232 24.34 2.91 1.77
CA ILE A 232 24.27 2.72 3.23
C ILE A 232 25.65 2.86 3.87
N LYS A 233 26.72 2.35 3.22
CA LYS A 233 28.08 2.54 3.71
C LYS A 233 28.44 4.02 3.73
N SER A 234 28.08 4.78 2.70
CA SER A 234 28.30 6.22 2.62
C SER A 234 27.50 6.96 3.71
N VAL A 235 26.23 6.62 3.92
CA VAL A 235 25.40 7.19 5.01
C VAL A 235 26.04 6.94 6.39
N MET A 236 26.51 5.72 6.65
CA MET A 236 27.16 5.40 7.93
C MET A 236 28.48 6.13 8.13
N ASN A 237 29.21 6.45 7.06
CA ASN A 237 30.45 7.20 7.13
C ASN A 237 30.21 8.71 7.36
N THR A 238 29.14 9.28 6.78
CA THR A 238 28.83 10.71 6.86
C THR A 238 28.00 11.08 8.08
N ALA A 239 26.97 10.28 8.40
CA ALA A 239 26.02 10.58 9.47
C ALA A 239 26.18 9.68 10.72
N GLY A 240 27.13 8.76 10.71
CA GLY A 240 27.41 7.85 11.81
C GLY A 240 26.22 7.00 12.22
N ASN A 241 26.09 6.72 13.51
CA ASN A 241 25.01 5.93 14.11
C ASN A 241 23.79 6.80 14.48
N SER A 242 23.49 7.82 13.69
CA SER A 242 22.27 8.63 13.89
C SER A 242 21.00 7.78 13.72
N ALA A 243 19.89 8.17 14.36
CA ALA A 243 18.63 7.46 14.26
C ALA A 243 18.17 7.26 12.80
N PRO A 244 18.18 8.28 11.91
CA PRO A 244 17.83 8.10 10.50
C PRO A 244 18.72 7.07 9.78
N SER A 245 20.03 7.09 10.03
CA SER A 245 20.98 6.14 9.43
C SER A 245 20.70 4.70 9.85
N LEU A 246 20.43 4.49 11.14
CA LEU A 246 20.10 3.16 11.67
C LEU A 246 18.74 2.66 11.19
N PHE A 247 17.75 3.54 11.05
CA PHE A 247 16.44 3.18 10.47
C PHE A 247 16.58 2.72 9.01
N LEU A 248 17.32 3.46 8.18
CA LEU A 248 17.57 3.08 6.79
C LEU A 248 18.32 1.75 6.68
N LYS A 249 19.35 1.55 7.50
CA LYS A 249 20.11 0.29 7.55
C LYS A 249 19.24 -0.87 8.05
N SER A 250 18.39 -0.65 9.04
CA SER A 250 17.43 -1.63 9.52
C SER A 250 16.43 -2.02 8.44
N ASN A 251 15.88 -1.05 7.70
CA ASN A 251 14.97 -1.31 6.59
C ASN A 251 15.63 -2.15 5.48
N PHE A 252 16.88 -1.85 5.14
CA PHE A 252 17.63 -2.64 4.18
C PHE A 252 17.83 -4.09 4.65
N GLU A 253 18.20 -4.31 5.92
CA GLU A 253 18.36 -5.66 6.47
C GLU A 253 17.00 -6.40 6.56
N TYR A 254 15.91 -5.69 6.84
CA TYR A 254 14.56 -6.24 6.79
C TYR A 254 14.20 -6.76 5.38
N LEU A 255 14.48 -5.98 4.34
CA LEU A 255 14.22 -6.37 2.94
C LEU A 255 15.08 -7.56 2.49
N ARG A 256 16.23 -7.78 3.12
CA ARG A 256 17.09 -8.94 2.91
C ARG A 256 16.68 -10.18 3.71
N GLY A 257 15.64 -10.09 4.54
CA GLY A 257 15.23 -11.18 5.43
C GLY A 257 16.05 -11.30 6.72
N ASN A 258 17.02 -10.41 6.97
CA ASN A 258 17.87 -10.42 8.16
C ASN A 258 17.16 -9.77 9.37
N TYR A 259 16.03 -10.32 9.76
CA TYR A 259 15.12 -9.71 10.74
C TYR A 259 15.76 -9.48 12.12
N ARG A 260 16.55 -10.44 12.64
CA ARG A 260 17.24 -10.30 13.94
C ARG A 260 18.20 -9.10 13.94
N LYS A 261 18.93 -8.90 12.83
CA LYS A 261 19.85 -7.78 12.66
C LYS A 261 19.09 -6.45 12.53
N ALA A 262 17.96 -6.45 11.81
CA ALA A 262 17.10 -5.27 11.68
C ALA A 262 16.59 -4.81 13.06
N VAL A 263 16.14 -5.72 13.94
CA VAL A 263 15.73 -5.41 15.32
C VAL A 263 16.89 -4.83 16.12
N LYS A 264 18.10 -5.45 16.06
CA LYS A 264 19.27 -4.94 16.78
C LYS A 264 19.63 -3.50 16.37
N LEU A 265 19.57 -3.21 15.07
CA LEU A 265 19.85 -1.86 14.54
C LEU A 265 18.81 -0.83 15.00
N LEU A 266 17.52 -1.18 15.02
CA LEU A 266 16.50 -0.30 15.57
C LEU A 266 16.71 -0.05 17.07
N ASN A 267 16.94 -1.08 17.85
CA ASN A 267 17.14 -0.95 19.29
C ASN A 267 18.42 -0.16 19.66
N SER A 268 19.42 -0.14 18.78
CA SER A 268 20.62 0.69 18.96
C SER A 268 20.43 2.14 18.56
N SER A 269 19.29 2.49 17.93
CA SER A 269 18.95 3.88 17.67
C SER A 269 18.52 4.56 18.98
N ASN A 270 19.23 5.62 19.39
CA ASN A 270 18.95 6.30 20.65
C ASN A 270 17.75 7.25 20.51
N ILE A 271 16.54 6.66 20.47
CA ILE A 271 15.28 7.39 20.22
C ILE A 271 14.96 8.39 21.33
N ALA A 272 15.41 8.12 22.55
CA ALA A 272 15.16 8.98 23.69
C ALA A 272 15.83 10.37 23.53
N GLU A 273 16.96 10.43 22.82
CA GLU A 273 17.70 11.65 22.54
C GLU A 273 17.25 12.38 21.27
N HIS A 274 16.36 11.76 20.48
CA HIS A 274 15.87 12.39 19.25
C HIS A 274 14.99 13.59 19.58
N PRO A 275 15.17 14.76 18.91
CA PRO A 275 14.31 15.91 19.10
C PRO A 275 12.84 15.55 18.88
N GLY A 276 11.96 16.08 19.74
CA GLY A 276 10.53 15.79 19.67
C GLY A 276 9.86 16.29 18.38
N PRO A 277 8.61 15.89 18.15
CA PRO A 277 7.86 16.19 16.92
C PRO A 277 7.65 17.70 16.69
N ILE A 278 7.65 18.52 17.72
CA ILE A 278 7.53 19.98 17.62
C ILE A 278 8.72 20.58 16.85
N LYS A 279 9.92 20.00 17.01
CA LYS A 279 11.13 20.50 16.32
C LYS A 279 11.36 19.86 14.96
N THR A 280 10.97 18.61 14.78
CA THR A 280 11.28 17.81 13.59
C THR A 280 10.12 17.66 12.63
N GLY A 281 8.89 17.92 13.07
CA GLY A 281 7.66 17.61 12.31
C GLY A 281 7.36 16.11 12.18
N GLU A 282 8.17 15.23 12.79
CA GLU A 282 8.02 13.78 12.66
C GLU A 282 8.02 13.09 14.02
N CYS A 283 7.14 12.10 14.18
CA CYS A 283 7.12 11.23 15.37
C CYS A 283 8.01 10.00 15.17
N VAL A 284 9.30 10.14 15.52
CA VAL A 284 10.28 9.05 15.37
C VAL A 284 9.94 7.84 16.25
N ARG A 285 9.34 8.05 17.44
CA ARG A 285 8.89 6.97 18.31
C ARG A 285 7.78 6.14 17.67
N CYS A 286 6.82 6.80 17.04
CA CYS A 286 5.76 6.13 16.27
C CYS A 286 6.35 5.25 15.16
N MET A 287 7.28 5.80 14.36
CA MET A 287 7.96 5.05 13.30
C MET A 287 8.78 3.87 13.83
N PHE A 288 9.42 4.03 14.97
CA PHE A 288 10.17 2.96 15.63
C PHE A 288 9.28 1.76 15.97
N TRP A 289 8.17 2.01 16.67
CA TRP A 289 7.24 0.96 17.05
C TRP A 289 6.57 0.30 15.84
N ASN A 290 6.22 1.09 14.82
CA ASN A 290 5.70 0.57 13.55
C ASN A 290 6.69 -0.38 12.88
N ASN A 291 7.96 0.02 12.78
CA ASN A 291 8.98 -0.79 12.13
C ASN A 291 9.26 -2.09 12.90
N LEU A 292 9.28 -2.05 14.23
CA LEU A 292 9.33 -3.28 15.05
C LEU A 292 8.11 -4.17 14.80
N GLY A 293 6.92 -3.59 14.70
CA GLY A 293 5.70 -4.31 14.36
C GLY A 293 5.81 -5.05 13.04
N CYS A 294 6.29 -4.37 11.99
CA CYS A 294 6.52 -4.97 10.66
C CYS A 294 7.56 -6.10 10.70
N ILE A 295 8.68 -5.90 11.41
CA ILE A 295 9.74 -6.92 11.49
C ILE A 295 9.25 -8.15 12.23
N HIS A 296 8.59 -7.99 13.39
CA HIS A 296 8.04 -9.11 14.14
C HIS A 296 6.93 -9.86 13.40
N PHE A 297 6.11 -9.14 12.62
CA PHE A 297 5.17 -9.78 11.70
C PHE A 297 5.89 -10.70 10.69
N ALA A 298 6.94 -10.17 10.03
CA ALA A 298 7.73 -10.95 9.07
C ALA A 298 8.45 -12.15 9.71
N MET A 299 8.73 -12.09 11.02
CA MET A 299 9.26 -13.21 11.81
C MET A 299 8.19 -14.24 12.23
N GLY A 300 6.92 -14.06 11.84
CA GLY A 300 5.82 -14.92 12.27
C GLY A 300 5.31 -14.65 13.70
N LYS A 301 5.86 -13.65 14.40
CA LYS A 301 5.47 -13.30 15.78
C LYS A 301 4.31 -12.30 15.77
N HIS A 302 3.16 -12.75 15.28
CA HIS A 302 2.02 -11.86 14.97
C HIS A 302 1.46 -11.12 16.20
N ASN A 303 1.34 -11.80 17.37
CA ASN A 303 0.85 -11.16 18.58
C ASN A 303 1.77 -10.03 19.08
N LEU A 304 3.07 -10.22 18.95
CA LEU A 304 4.06 -9.20 19.32
C LEU A 304 4.03 -8.03 18.31
N GLY A 305 3.83 -8.32 17.02
CA GLY A 305 3.64 -7.29 16.01
C GLY A 305 2.42 -6.40 16.31
N ILE A 306 1.26 -6.97 16.65
CA ILE A 306 0.07 -6.21 17.04
C ILE A 306 0.34 -5.35 18.28
N PHE A 307 1.06 -5.88 19.27
CA PHE A 307 1.43 -5.11 20.45
C PHE A 307 2.23 -3.85 20.07
N TYR A 308 3.21 -3.97 19.17
CA TYR A 308 3.99 -2.83 18.72
C TYR A 308 3.17 -1.84 17.88
N PHE A 309 2.25 -2.30 17.04
CA PHE A 309 1.36 -1.39 16.32
C PHE A 309 0.40 -0.63 17.25
N LYS A 310 -0.11 -1.26 18.31
CA LYS A 310 -0.88 -0.56 19.34
C LYS A 310 -0.05 0.52 20.03
N LYS A 311 1.21 0.24 20.36
CA LYS A 311 2.13 1.24 20.89
C LYS A 311 2.38 2.38 19.90
N ALA A 312 2.56 2.06 18.62
CA ALA A 312 2.74 3.07 17.59
C ALA A 312 1.52 3.99 17.48
N LEU A 313 0.28 3.45 17.54
CA LEU A 313 -0.94 4.23 17.55
C LEU A 313 -1.03 5.15 18.78
N GLN A 314 -0.71 4.64 19.97
CA GLN A 314 -0.69 5.44 21.20
C GLN A 314 0.30 6.62 21.12
N GLU A 315 1.52 6.37 20.60
CA GLU A 315 2.52 7.43 20.40
C GLU A 315 2.09 8.44 19.32
N ASN A 316 1.41 7.97 18.27
CA ASN A 316 0.83 8.83 17.25
C ASN A 316 -0.23 9.76 17.84
N ASP A 317 -1.18 9.22 18.59
CA ASP A 317 -2.28 9.98 19.19
C ASP A 317 -1.73 10.99 20.22
N HIS A 318 -0.73 10.58 21.03
CA HIS A 318 -0.05 11.48 21.96
C HIS A 318 0.68 12.63 21.22
N THR A 319 1.37 12.33 20.13
CA THR A 319 2.05 13.31 19.29
C THR A 319 1.07 14.31 18.67
N CYS A 320 -0.03 13.81 18.11
CA CYS A 320 -1.05 14.66 17.51
C CYS A 320 -1.70 15.58 18.56
N ALA A 321 -1.99 15.08 19.75
CA ALA A 321 -2.49 15.88 20.86
C ALA A 321 -1.50 16.99 21.29
N GLN A 322 -0.19 16.69 21.33
CA GLN A 322 0.84 17.70 21.63
C GLN A 322 0.94 18.79 20.56
N LEU A 323 0.67 18.46 19.30
CA LEU A 323 0.71 19.41 18.18
C LEU A 323 -0.59 20.20 18.01
N GLY A 324 -1.55 20.08 18.94
CA GLY A 324 -2.80 20.84 18.93
C GLY A 324 -3.94 20.16 18.17
N ASP A 325 -3.78 18.90 17.74
CA ASP A 325 -4.88 18.07 17.26
C ASP A 325 -5.63 17.52 18.49
N GLY A 326 -6.30 18.42 19.21
CA GLY A 326 -7.20 18.06 20.31
C GLY A 326 -8.45 17.40 19.76
N SER A 327 -8.30 16.19 19.25
CA SER A 327 -9.39 15.39 18.70
C SER A 327 -10.40 15.01 19.78
N SER A 328 -11.36 15.89 20.01
CA SER A 328 -12.69 15.41 20.33
C SER A 328 -13.16 14.60 19.11
N GLU A 329 -13.81 13.47 19.31
CA GLU A 329 -14.26 12.50 18.29
C GLU A 329 -15.08 13.09 17.11
N GLN A 330 -15.27 14.39 17.05
CA GLN A 330 -16.09 15.11 16.08
C GLN A 330 -15.33 15.71 14.89
N SER A 331 -13.99 15.85 14.90
CA SER A 331 -13.28 16.43 13.76
C SER A 331 -12.66 15.39 12.83
N LYS A 332 -13.50 14.59 12.19
CA LYS A 332 -13.12 13.77 11.02
C LYS A 332 -12.87 14.61 9.75
N ARG A 333 -12.75 15.93 9.87
CA ARG A 333 -12.50 16.85 8.75
C ARG A 333 -11.07 17.36 8.85
N PHE A 334 -10.34 17.30 7.74
CA PHE A 334 -8.98 17.87 7.61
C PHE A 334 -8.93 19.40 7.79
N THR A 335 -10.08 20.06 7.86
CA THR A 335 -10.21 21.49 8.08
C THR A 335 -10.13 21.81 9.58
N GLY A 336 -9.20 22.66 9.95
CA GLY A 336 -8.98 23.07 11.35
C GLY A 336 -7.90 22.30 12.11
N VAL A 337 -7.28 21.28 11.47
CA VAL A 337 -6.12 20.57 12.03
C VAL A 337 -4.85 21.36 11.69
N PRO A 338 -3.92 21.57 12.66
CA PRO A 338 -2.63 22.20 12.36
C PRO A 338 -1.87 21.46 11.28
N MET A 339 -1.27 22.21 10.33
CA MET A 339 -0.55 21.59 9.19
C MET A 339 0.63 20.71 9.64
N CYS A 340 1.31 21.09 10.73
CA CYS A 340 2.37 20.26 11.32
C CYS A 340 1.83 18.92 11.86
N ALA A 341 0.60 18.90 12.41
CA ALA A 341 -0.04 17.68 12.87
C ALA A 341 -0.46 16.78 11.69
N LEU A 342 -0.88 17.34 10.55
CA LEU A 342 -1.20 16.58 9.35
C LEU A 342 0.00 15.77 8.84
N LEU A 343 1.20 16.32 8.87
CA LEU A 343 2.41 15.62 8.45
C LEU A 343 2.85 14.56 9.47
N ALA A 344 2.78 14.89 10.76
CA ALA A 344 3.18 14.01 11.85
C ALA A 344 2.21 12.82 12.03
N ASN A 345 0.93 12.98 11.71
CA ASN A 345 -0.09 11.96 11.86
C ASN A 345 0.11 10.80 10.87
N LYS A 346 0.43 9.62 11.40
CA LYS A 346 0.62 8.36 10.67
C LYS A 346 -0.48 7.34 10.95
N ARG A 347 -1.62 7.78 11.51
CA ARG A 347 -2.71 6.90 11.93
C ARG A 347 -3.16 5.95 10.83
N TYR A 348 -3.34 6.45 9.61
CA TYR A 348 -3.88 5.66 8.51
C TYR A 348 -2.89 4.59 8.00
N GLU A 349 -1.59 4.91 7.98
CA GLU A 349 -0.52 3.97 7.65
C GLU A 349 -0.41 2.86 8.71
N LEU A 350 -0.53 3.22 9.99
CA LEU A 350 -0.53 2.28 11.11
C LEU A 350 -1.74 1.36 11.08
N LEU A 351 -2.94 1.90 10.82
CA LEU A 351 -4.17 1.13 10.70
C LEU A 351 -4.12 0.18 9.51
N TYR A 352 -3.54 0.60 8.37
CA TYR A 352 -3.32 -0.28 7.24
C TYR A 352 -2.45 -1.48 7.61
N ASN A 353 -1.30 -1.26 8.27
CA ASN A 353 -0.42 -2.33 8.72
C ASN A 353 -1.07 -3.23 9.77
N CYS A 354 -1.79 -2.64 10.72
CA CYS A 354 -2.52 -3.37 11.75
C CYS A 354 -3.63 -4.24 11.16
N GLY A 355 -4.40 -3.69 10.21
CA GLY A 355 -5.47 -4.40 9.53
C GLY A 355 -4.97 -5.63 8.76
N ILE A 356 -3.87 -5.51 8.02
CA ILE A 356 -3.24 -6.65 7.33
C ILE A 356 -2.88 -7.74 8.35
N GLN A 357 -2.30 -7.37 9.48
CA GLN A 357 -1.88 -8.34 10.48
C GLN A 357 -3.06 -9.00 11.18
N LEU A 358 -4.11 -8.24 11.52
CA LEU A 358 -5.35 -8.76 12.08
C LEU A 358 -6.02 -9.76 11.13
N LEU A 359 -6.01 -9.49 9.84
CA LEU A 359 -6.52 -10.43 8.83
C LEU A 359 -5.72 -11.73 8.82
N HIS A 360 -4.39 -11.65 8.91
CA HIS A 360 -3.51 -12.83 8.95
C HIS A 360 -3.71 -13.73 10.16
N ILE A 361 -4.10 -13.16 11.31
CA ILE A 361 -4.38 -13.96 12.53
C ILE A 361 -5.84 -14.44 12.62
N GLY A 362 -6.65 -14.21 11.58
CA GLY A 362 -8.04 -14.65 11.55
C GLY A 362 -9.00 -13.78 12.34
N ARG A 363 -8.73 -12.47 12.46
CA ARG A 363 -9.64 -11.47 13.05
C ARG A 363 -10.19 -10.52 11.97
N PRO A 364 -11.03 -11.01 11.06
CA PRO A 364 -11.42 -10.25 9.86
C PRO A 364 -12.25 -9.01 10.18
N LEU A 365 -13.11 -9.01 11.19
CA LEU A 365 -13.95 -7.86 11.53
C LEU A 365 -13.11 -6.69 12.07
N ALA A 366 -12.17 -6.96 12.99
CA ALA A 366 -11.27 -5.93 13.50
C ALA A 366 -10.31 -5.42 12.41
N ALA A 367 -9.90 -6.29 11.48
CA ALA A 367 -9.14 -5.90 10.29
C ALA A 367 -9.95 -4.98 9.38
N PHE A 368 -11.21 -5.30 9.16
CA PHE A 368 -12.13 -4.51 8.35
C PHE A 368 -12.28 -3.09 8.90
N GLU A 369 -12.50 -2.90 10.19
CA GLU A 369 -12.58 -1.58 10.82
C GLU A 369 -11.31 -0.75 10.59
N CYS A 370 -10.14 -1.33 10.84
CA CYS A 370 -8.86 -0.65 10.59
C CYS A 370 -8.67 -0.25 9.12
N LEU A 371 -9.01 -1.13 8.18
CA LEU A 371 -8.84 -0.89 6.76
C LEU A 371 -9.89 0.08 6.20
N MET A 372 -11.10 0.13 6.79
CA MET A 372 -12.13 1.09 6.44
C MET A 372 -11.75 2.53 6.82
N GLU A 373 -11.03 2.72 7.93
CA GLU A 373 -10.43 4.03 8.21
C GLU A 373 -9.31 4.35 7.22
N ALA A 374 -8.42 3.40 6.93
CA ALA A 374 -7.31 3.61 6.02
C ALA A 374 -7.75 3.95 4.59
N VAL A 375 -8.86 3.38 4.10
CA VAL A 375 -9.34 3.61 2.72
C VAL A 375 -9.85 5.03 2.51
N GLN A 376 -10.25 5.74 3.56
CA GLN A 376 -10.68 7.14 3.47
C GLN A 376 -9.57 8.05 2.92
N VAL A 377 -8.30 7.72 3.19
CA VAL A 377 -7.14 8.47 2.70
C VAL A 377 -6.50 7.77 1.50
N TYR A 378 -6.40 6.45 1.53
CA TYR A 378 -5.70 5.65 0.52
C TYR A 378 -6.66 4.93 -0.45
N HIS A 379 -7.76 5.59 -0.82
CA HIS A 379 -8.78 5.04 -1.72
C HIS A 379 -8.26 4.68 -3.12
N SER A 380 -7.12 5.23 -3.54
CA SER A 380 -6.47 4.89 -4.82
C SER A 380 -5.61 3.63 -4.78
N ASN A 381 -5.51 2.94 -3.64
CA ASN A 381 -4.70 1.74 -3.50
C ASN A 381 -5.51 0.46 -3.81
N PRO A 382 -5.24 -0.24 -4.94
CA PRO A 382 -5.97 -1.46 -5.30
C PRO A 382 -5.73 -2.63 -4.33
N ARG A 383 -4.54 -2.68 -3.68
CA ARG A 383 -4.27 -3.70 -2.66
C ARG A 383 -5.15 -3.52 -1.43
N LEU A 384 -5.41 -2.28 -1.02
CA LEU A 384 -6.27 -1.99 0.14
C LEU A 384 -7.69 -2.47 -0.10
N TRP A 385 -8.24 -2.20 -1.28
CA TRP A 385 -9.57 -2.68 -1.66
C TRP A 385 -9.64 -4.21 -1.71
N LEU A 386 -8.61 -4.88 -2.21
CA LEU A 386 -8.53 -6.34 -2.15
C LEU A 386 -8.52 -6.85 -0.70
N ARG A 387 -7.74 -6.22 0.20
CA ARG A 387 -7.70 -6.61 1.62
C ARG A 387 -9.04 -6.43 2.32
N LEU A 388 -9.78 -5.38 2.00
CA LEU A 388 -11.15 -5.19 2.48
C LEU A 388 -12.08 -6.32 2.00
N ALA A 389 -12.00 -6.70 0.73
CA ALA A 389 -12.76 -7.83 0.20
C ALA A 389 -12.40 -9.15 0.90
N GLU A 390 -11.11 -9.41 1.14
CA GLU A 390 -10.64 -10.58 1.89
C GLU A 390 -11.16 -10.60 3.34
N CYS A 391 -11.28 -9.44 3.99
CA CYS A 391 -11.91 -9.33 5.31
C CYS A 391 -13.39 -9.77 5.25
N CYS A 392 -14.13 -9.28 4.27
CA CYS A 392 -15.54 -9.64 4.07
C CYS A 392 -15.72 -11.13 3.80
N ILE A 393 -14.91 -11.70 2.90
CA ILE A 393 -14.93 -13.14 2.59
C ILE A 393 -14.61 -13.97 3.83
N SER A 394 -13.59 -13.58 4.59
CA SER A 394 -13.18 -14.29 5.81
C SER A 394 -14.21 -14.18 6.92
N ALA A 395 -14.84 -13.02 7.08
CA ALA A 395 -15.91 -12.81 8.06
C ALA A 395 -17.14 -13.67 7.75
N ASN A 396 -17.49 -13.80 6.48
CA ASN A 396 -18.62 -14.64 6.06
C ASN A 396 -18.33 -16.15 6.30
N LYS A 397 -17.10 -16.62 6.07
CA LYS A 397 -16.70 -17.99 6.38
C LYS A 397 -16.71 -18.29 7.89
N GLY A 398 -16.24 -17.34 8.72
CA GLY A 398 -16.18 -17.50 10.19
C GLY A 398 -17.56 -17.46 10.86
N GLY A 399 -18.55 -16.80 10.26
CA GLY A 399 -19.92 -16.74 10.77
C GLY A 399 -20.60 -18.11 10.84
N SER A 400 -20.23 -19.03 9.93
CA SER A 400 -20.81 -20.37 9.90
C SER A 400 -20.26 -21.30 11.00
N GLU A 401 -19.05 -21.07 11.50
CA GLU A 401 -18.44 -21.89 12.57
C GLU A 401 -18.87 -21.42 13.99
N GLN A 402 -19.21 -20.15 14.16
CA GLN A 402 -19.67 -19.61 15.45
C GLN A 402 -21.19 -19.78 15.68
N GLU A 403 -21.98 -19.94 14.63
CA GLU A 403 -23.42 -20.23 14.76
C GLU A 403 -23.71 -21.59 15.40
N SER A 404 -22.74 -22.49 15.41
CA SER A 404 -22.87 -23.81 16.01
C SER A 404 -22.55 -23.89 17.51
N LYS A 405 -22.02 -22.83 18.13
CA LYS A 405 -21.80 -22.77 19.58
C LYS A 405 -22.84 -21.92 20.30
N GLY A 406 -24.09 -22.39 20.30
CA GLY A 406 -25.08 -22.12 21.34
C GLY A 406 -25.25 -20.69 21.85
N LEU A 407 -25.13 -19.65 21.02
CA LEU A 407 -25.57 -18.30 21.38
C LEU A 407 -27.03 -18.09 20.93
N PRO A 408 -27.84 -17.37 21.74
CA PRO A 408 -29.27 -17.26 21.50
C PRO A 408 -29.53 -16.66 20.14
N CYS A 409 -30.32 -17.43 19.40
CA CYS A 409 -30.93 -17.13 18.12
C CYS A 409 -30.93 -15.63 17.78
N LYS A 410 -30.42 -15.31 16.58
CA LYS A 410 -30.57 -14.04 15.88
C LYS A 410 -32.06 -13.68 15.65
N LYS A 411 -32.84 -13.52 16.70
CA LYS A 411 -34.25 -13.13 16.65
C LYS A 411 -34.49 -11.72 16.10
N GLY A 412 -33.47 -11.08 15.52
CA GLY A 412 -33.59 -9.75 14.95
C GLY A 412 -33.41 -9.63 13.44
N ILE A 413 -32.94 -10.68 12.77
CA ILE A 413 -32.61 -10.58 11.33
C ILE A 413 -33.84 -10.85 10.45
N VAL A 414 -34.71 -11.77 10.84
CA VAL A 414 -35.93 -12.07 10.11
C VAL A 414 -37.07 -11.28 10.72
N GLN A 415 -37.58 -10.29 10.01
CA GLN A 415 -38.70 -9.47 10.43
C GLN A 415 -40.02 -10.20 10.23
N SER A 416 -40.17 -10.86 9.09
CA SER A 416 -41.39 -11.62 8.77
C SER A 416 -41.13 -12.63 7.67
N VAL A 417 -42.04 -13.63 7.57
CA VAL A 417 -42.08 -14.57 6.46
C VAL A 417 -43.44 -14.39 5.77
N ILE A 418 -43.42 -14.02 4.49
CA ILE A 418 -44.61 -13.72 3.71
C ILE A 418 -44.77 -14.78 2.62
N GLY A 419 -46.01 -15.29 2.42
CA GLY A 419 -46.35 -16.24 1.40
C GLY A 419 -46.21 -17.72 1.82
N GLN A 420 -46.67 -18.63 0.97
CA GLN A 420 -46.64 -20.09 1.18
C GLN A 420 -46.03 -20.80 -0.03
N GLY A 421 -45.41 -21.95 0.21
CA GLY A 421 -44.84 -22.79 -0.83
C GLY A 421 -43.74 -22.08 -1.63
N TYR A 422 -43.83 -22.10 -2.95
CA TYR A 422 -42.84 -21.46 -3.84
C TYR A 422 -42.85 -19.94 -3.81
N HIS A 423 -43.87 -19.33 -3.23
CA HIS A 423 -43.98 -17.86 -3.08
C HIS A 423 -43.56 -17.37 -1.69
N ARG A 424 -42.97 -18.25 -0.88
CA ARG A 424 -42.46 -17.86 0.45
C ARG A 424 -41.29 -16.92 0.34
N LYS A 425 -41.45 -15.73 0.89
CA LYS A 425 -40.40 -14.70 0.98
C LYS A 425 -40.07 -14.43 2.42
N ILE A 426 -38.78 -14.38 2.73
CA ILE A 426 -38.27 -14.01 4.05
C ILE A 426 -37.94 -12.51 3.98
N VAL A 427 -38.56 -11.73 4.84
CA VAL A 427 -38.28 -10.30 4.97
C VAL A 427 -37.28 -10.13 6.10
N LEU A 428 -36.10 -9.62 5.77
CA LEU A 428 -35.05 -9.32 6.74
C LEU A 428 -35.25 -7.93 7.32
N ALA A 429 -35.09 -7.82 8.64
CA ALA A 429 -35.06 -6.51 9.28
C ALA A 429 -33.70 -5.82 8.95
N SER A 430 -33.75 -4.55 8.55
CA SER A 430 -32.53 -3.75 8.45
C SER A 430 -31.99 -3.53 9.87
N GLN A 431 -30.72 -3.82 10.10
CA GLN A 431 -30.07 -3.66 11.41
C GLN A 431 -30.03 -2.21 11.92
N SER A 432 -30.49 -1.23 11.13
CA SER A 432 -30.44 0.19 11.49
C SER A 432 -31.53 0.66 12.42
N SER A 433 -32.49 -0.18 12.84
CA SER A 433 -33.66 0.30 13.58
C SER A 433 -33.65 0.08 15.10
N GLN A 434 -32.54 -0.39 15.70
CA GLN A 434 -32.55 -0.69 17.12
C GLN A 434 -31.77 0.23 18.07
N ASN A 435 -31.01 1.24 17.61
CA ASN A 435 -30.36 2.18 18.54
C ASN A 435 -30.10 3.56 17.93
N THR A 436 -31.13 4.28 17.49
CA THR A 436 -31.01 5.74 17.38
C THR A 436 -32.35 6.40 17.70
N ALA A 437 -32.53 6.72 18.97
CA ALA A 437 -33.35 7.84 19.35
C ALA A 437 -32.65 9.12 18.88
N TYR A 438 -33.29 9.82 17.94
CA TYR A 438 -33.05 11.21 17.58
C TYR A 438 -31.62 11.66 17.27
N SER A 439 -31.25 11.60 15.99
CA SER A 439 -30.40 12.61 15.36
C SER A 439 -30.81 12.78 13.91
N ASP A 440 -31.26 13.97 13.62
CA ASP A 440 -31.77 14.50 12.37
C ASP A 440 -30.67 14.47 11.29
N GLY A 441 -30.98 13.92 10.11
CA GLY A 441 -30.33 14.24 8.85
C GLY A 441 -28.97 13.63 8.54
N GLN A 442 -28.98 12.65 7.67
CA GLN A 442 -27.91 11.94 6.99
C GLN A 442 -27.50 10.61 7.62
N SER A 443 -28.31 9.59 7.38
CA SER A 443 -27.92 8.19 7.50
C SER A 443 -26.92 7.85 6.39
N ALA A 444 -25.64 8.11 6.63
CA ALA A 444 -24.58 7.46 5.88
C ALA A 444 -24.62 5.98 6.28
N ALA A 445 -25.03 5.10 5.37
CA ALA A 445 -25.00 3.66 5.58
C ALA A 445 -23.54 3.26 5.90
N ILE A 446 -23.29 2.84 7.13
CA ILE A 446 -21.96 2.35 7.53
C ILE A 446 -21.75 1.02 6.78
N PRO A 447 -20.70 0.88 5.97
CA PRO A 447 -20.42 -0.37 5.28
C PRO A 447 -20.25 -1.51 6.29
N VAL A 448 -20.89 -2.64 6.02
CA VAL A 448 -20.78 -3.87 6.82
C VAL A 448 -19.93 -4.87 6.04
N ALA A 449 -19.16 -5.71 6.73
CA ALA A 449 -18.35 -6.75 6.12
C ALA A 449 -19.25 -7.87 5.54
N SER A 450 -19.82 -7.62 4.36
CA SER A 450 -20.70 -8.52 3.63
C SER A 450 -20.11 -8.94 2.28
N LEU A 451 -20.65 -9.97 1.65
CA LEU A 451 -20.21 -10.41 0.31
C LEU A 451 -20.56 -9.37 -0.76
N GLU A 452 -21.67 -8.67 -0.63
CA GLU A 452 -22.06 -7.58 -1.53
C GLU A 452 -21.04 -6.44 -1.47
N PHE A 453 -20.60 -6.08 -0.25
CA PHE A 453 -19.56 -5.07 -0.09
C PHE A 453 -18.20 -5.58 -0.62
N ALA A 454 -17.90 -6.89 -0.49
CA ALA A 454 -16.72 -7.49 -1.11
C ALA A 454 -16.74 -7.33 -2.64
N ALA A 455 -17.89 -7.54 -3.29
CA ALA A 455 -18.03 -7.34 -4.73
C ALA A 455 -17.72 -5.89 -5.14
N ILE A 456 -18.20 -4.90 -4.37
CA ILE A 456 -17.90 -3.48 -4.59
C ILE A 456 -16.39 -3.22 -4.44
N CYS A 457 -15.77 -3.73 -3.37
CA CYS A 457 -14.34 -3.58 -3.14
C CYS A 457 -13.50 -4.16 -4.28
N LEU A 458 -13.85 -5.35 -4.77
CA LEU A 458 -13.15 -6.01 -5.87
C LEU A 458 -13.31 -5.26 -7.19
N ARG A 459 -14.50 -4.71 -7.46
CA ARG A 459 -14.73 -3.86 -8.61
C ARG A 459 -13.87 -2.59 -8.54
N ASN A 460 -13.83 -1.92 -7.40
CA ASN A 460 -12.99 -0.74 -7.20
C ASN A 460 -11.51 -1.09 -7.40
N ALA A 461 -11.05 -2.23 -6.86
CA ALA A 461 -9.69 -2.70 -7.05
C ALA A 461 -9.34 -2.92 -8.53
N LEU A 462 -10.24 -3.50 -9.32
CA LEU A 462 -10.03 -3.72 -10.76
C LEU A 462 -9.98 -2.40 -11.54
N LEU A 463 -10.86 -1.46 -11.23
CA LEU A 463 -10.92 -0.16 -11.90
C LEU A 463 -9.66 0.68 -11.66
N LEU A 464 -9.00 0.49 -10.51
CA LEU A 464 -7.75 1.18 -10.17
C LEU A 464 -6.52 0.58 -10.86
N LEU A 465 -6.61 -0.63 -11.41
CA LEU A 465 -5.50 -1.24 -12.12
C LEU A 465 -5.44 -0.74 -13.58
N PRO A 466 -4.22 -0.50 -14.13
CA PRO A 466 -4.07 -0.11 -15.52
C PRO A 466 -4.68 -1.17 -16.45
N GLU A 467 -5.30 -0.71 -17.53
CA GLU A 467 -5.86 -1.61 -18.54
C GLU A 467 -4.78 -2.52 -19.13
N HIS A 468 -5.18 -3.75 -19.41
CA HIS A 468 -4.30 -4.72 -20.07
C HIS A 468 -4.14 -4.29 -21.53
N GLN A 469 -3.03 -3.66 -21.90
CA GLN A 469 -2.67 -3.50 -23.30
C GLN A 469 -2.44 -4.91 -23.88
N GLN A 470 -3.42 -5.39 -24.60
CA GLN A 470 -3.24 -6.55 -25.49
C GLN A 470 -2.19 -6.10 -26.51
N GLN A 471 -1.01 -6.67 -26.45
CA GLN A 471 -0.05 -6.59 -27.55
C GLN A 471 -0.67 -7.35 -28.72
N GLU A 472 -1.25 -6.62 -29.67
CA GLU A 472 -1.54 -7.18 -30.97
C GLU A 472 -0.23 -7.75 -31.53
N PRO A 473 -0.25 -9.01 -32.06
CA PRO A 473 0.91 -9.58 -32.69
C PRO A 473 1.25 -8.71 -33.91
N LYS A 474 2.39 -7.99 -33.87
CA LYS A 474 2.94 -7.33 -35.04
C LYS A 474 3.12 -8.39 -36.12
N PRO A 475 2.59 -8.21 -37.34
CA PRO A 475 2.87 -9.12 -38.43
C PRO A 475 4.37 -9.07 -38.74
N GLU A 476 4.99 -10.23 -38.65
CA GLU A 476 6.39 -10.43 -39.11
C GLU A 476 6.41 -10.26 -40.64
N ASN A 477 6.86 -9.11 -41.11
CA ASN A 477 7.34 -8.95 -42.46
C ASN A 477 8.83 -9.22 -42.48
N GLY A 478 9.17 -10.38 -43.03
CA GLY A 478 10.53 -10.79 -43.25
C GLY A 478 11.24 -9.92 -44.29
N SER A 479 12.45 -9.54 -43.95
CA SER A 479 13.50 -9.36 -44.96
C SER A 479 14.83 -9.73 -44.33
N LYS A 480 15.37 -10.84 -44.85
CA LYS A 480 16.75 -11.27 -44.65
C LYS A 480 17.69 -10.28 -45.32
N SER A 481 18.71 -9.86 -44.61
CA SER A 481 20.02 -9.54 -45.27
C SER A 481 21.14 -9.95 -44.32
N SER A 482 21.86 -10.91 -44.85
CA SER A 482 23.13 -11.43 -44.35
C SER A 482 24.27 -10.42 -44.60
N SER A 483 25.17 -10.29 -43.64
CA SER A 483 26.61 -10.18 -43.96
C SER A 483 27.49 -10.45 -42.74
N GLN A 484 28.51 -11.23 -43.07
CA GLN A 484 29.52 -11.87 -42.24
C GLN A 484 30.59 -10.92 -41.67
N SER A 485 31.16 -11.45 -40.60
CA SER A 485 32.61 -11.57 -40.31
C SER A 485 33.35 -10.39 -39.66
N GLY A 486 34.10 -10.79 -38.62
CA GLY A 486 35.34 -10.13 -38.23
C GLY A 486 35.64 -10.17 -36.73
N SER A 487 36.34 -11.23 -36.33
CA SER A 487 37.01 -11.35 -35.04
C SER A 487 38.15 -10.33 -34.89
N THR A 488 38.32 -9.74 -33.71
CA THR A 488 39.63 -9.59 -33.03
C THR A 488 39.46 -9.16 -31.58
N GLU A 489 40.12 -9.89 -30.71
CA GLU A 489 40.35 -9.58 -29.30
C GLU A 489 41.27 -8.38 -29.14
N SER A 490 40.97 -7.53 -28.15
CA SER A 490 41.97 -7.07 -27.16
C SER A 490 41.30 -6.21 -26.08
N GLY A 491 41.65 -6.48 -24.84
CA GLY A 491 41.09 -5.88 -23.67
C GLY A 491 41.47 -4.43 -23.44
N SER A 492 40.63 -3.73 -22.71
CA SER A 492 41.02 -2.68 -21.76
C SER A 492 39.79 -2.33 -20.89
N GLU A 493 40.03 -2.29 -19.61
CA GLU A 493 39.08 -1.92 -18.57
C GLU A 493 38.69 -0.44 -18.63
N ASN A 494 37.53 -0.17 -18.04
CA ASN A 494 37.00 1.13 -17.56
C ASN A 494 36.39 2.07 -18.60
N SER A 495 35.05 1.97 -18.66
CA SER A 495 34.16 3.14 -18.49
C SER A 495 32.69 2.65 -18.61
N ASP A 496 32.00 2.51 -17.46
CA ASP A 496 30.57 2.39 -17.44
C ASP A 496 29.94 3.74 -17.88
N VAL A 497 29.91 3.98 -19.16
CA VAL A 497 29.04 4.96 -19.80
C VAL A 497 27.84 4.19 -20.34
N CYS A 498 26.68 4.49 -19.78
CA CYS A 498 25.38 4.02 -20.22
C CYS A 498 25.20 4.15 -21.72
N SER A 499 25.41 3.06 -22.46
CA SER A 499 24.94 2.96 -23.83
C SER A 499 23.48 2.60 -23.84
N GLY A 500 22.67 3.50 -24.41
CA GLY A 500 21.23 3.42 -24.52
C GLY A 500 20.76 2.18 -25.27
N LYS A 501 20.33 1.18 -24.51
CA LYS A 501 19.18 0.37 -24.86
C LYS A 501 18.01 1.00 -24.15
N SER A 502 17.03 1.47 -24.89
CA SER A 502 15.73 1.87 -24.37
C SER A 502 15.08 0.66 -23.71
N LEU A 503 15.46 0.39 -22.46
CA LEU A 503 14.67 -0.38 -21.54
C LEU A 503 13.40 0.48 -21.35
N GLU A 504 12.26 -0.01 -21.82
CA GLU A 504 10.97 0.48 -21.32
C GLU A 504 11.10 0.51 -19.81
N ALA A 505 11.24 1.71 -19.26
CA ALA A 505 11.39 1.94 -17.85
C ALA A 505 10.22 1.21 -17.17
N ASP A 506 10.53 0.26 -16.29
CA ASP A 506 9.54 -0.46 -15.48
C ASP A 506 8.72 0.59 -14.74
N LYS A 507 7.58 0.99 -15.29
CA LYS A 507 6.68 1.95 -14.67
C LYS A 507 6.18 1.34 -13.37
N PHE A 508 6.63 1.89 -12.26
CA PHE A 508 6.08 1.57 -10.96
C PHE A 508 4.67 2.14 -10.82
N PHE A 509 3.76 1.32 -10.35
CA PHE A 509 2.39 1.74 -10.06
C PHE A 509 2.26 2.07 -8.58
N SER A 510 1.77 3.26 -8.27
CA SER A 510 1.59 3.71 -6.88
C SER A 510 0.54 2.86 -6.16
N ALA A 511 0.86 2.41 -4.96
CA ALA A 511 -0.01 1.66 -4.07
C ALA A 511 0.16 2.10 -2.61
N ALA A 512 0.31 3.43 -2.38
CA ALA A 512 0.45 3.98 -1.03
C ALA A 512 -0.70 3.53 -0.11
N PRO A 513 -0.43 3.23 1.15
CA PRO A 513 0.83 3.34 1.89
C PRO A 513 1.76 2.13 1.73
N SER A 514 1.41 1.14 0.92
CA SER A 514 2.25 -0.02 0.63
C SER A 514 3.33 0.30 -0.41
N SER A 515 4.29 -0.62 -0.58
CA SER A 515 5.33 -0.47 -1.61
C SER A 515 4.73 -0.43 -3.02
N PRO A 516 5.34 0.31 -3.95
CA PRO A 516 4.86 0.40 -5.33
C PRO A 516 4.85 -0.96 -6.02
N LEU A 517 3.94 -1.09 -6.98
CA LEU A 517 3.73 -2.31 -7.75
C LEU A 517 4.58 -2.27 -9.02
N ARG A 518 5.35 -3.32 -9.27
CA ARG A 518 5.95 -3.60 -10.58
C ARG A 518 4.91 -4.19 -11.52
N LYS A 519 5.14 -4.16 -12.83
CA LYS A 519 4.25 -4.74 -13.84
C LYS A 519 3.83 -6.18 -13.51
N GLN A 520 4.77 -7.04 -13.10
CA GLN A 520 4.48 -8.42 -12.69
C GLN A 520 3.61 -8.49 -11.43
N GLU A 521 3.82 -7.58 -10.47
CA GLU A 521 3.00 -7.53 -9.24
C GLU A 521 1.59 -7.02 -9.53
N VAL A 522 1.42 -6.11 -10.51
CA VAL A 522 0.09 -5.67 -11.01
C VAL A 522 -0.67 -6.83 -11.62
N GLU A 523 -0.01 -7.64 -12.47
CA GLU A 523 -0.61 -8.82 -13.08
C GLU A 523 -1.02 -9.86 -12.04
N ASN A 524 -0.17 -10.15 -11.06
CA ASN A 524 -0.49 -11.06 -9.96
C ASN A 524 -1.65 -10.52 -9.09
N LEU A 525 -1.68 -9.22 -8.84
CA LEU A 525 -2.77 -8.59 -8.11
C LEU A 525 -4.09 -8.69 -8.89
N ARG A 526 -4.07 -8.49 -10.20
CA ARG A 526 -5.22 -8.67 -11.10
C ARG A 526 -5.75 -10.10 -11.02
N CYS A 527 -4.88 -11.11 -11.09
CA CYS A 527 -5.26 -12.50 -10.93
C CYS A 527 -5.93 -12.78 -9.58
N SER A 528 -5.35 -12.24 -8.49
CA SER A 528 -5.93 -12.37 -7.14
C SER A 528 -7.32 -11.75 -7.05
N ILE A 529 -7.50 -10.55 -7.61
CA ILE A 529 -8.80 -9.85 -7.61
C ILE A 529 -9.82 -10.64 -8.43
N LEU A 530 -9.45 -11.13 -9.63
CA LEU A 530 -10.35 -11.92 -10.48
C LEU A 530 -10.76 -13.25 -9.82
N ALA A 531 -9.82 -13.94 -9.16
CA ALA A 531 -10.12 -15.15 -8.40
C ALA A 531 -11.11 -14.89 -7.26
N CYS A 532 -10.88 -13.82 -6.47
CA CYS A 532 -11.80 -13.42 -5.41
C CYS A 532 -13.17 -12.99 -5.97
N SER A 533 -13.19 -12.31 -7.13
CA SER A 533 -14.44 -11.87 -7.78
C SER A 533 -15.26 -13.05 -8.25
N ALA A 534 -14.63 -14.07 -8.85
CA ALA A 534 -15.31 -15.30 -9.25
C ALA A 534 -15.91 -16.01 -8.02
N TYR A 535 -15.13 -16.14 -6.94
CA TYR A 535 -15.61 -16.74 -5.69
C TYR A 535 -16.80 -15.98 -5.08
N VAL A 536 -16.72 -14.65 -4.99
CA VAL A 536 -17.78 -13.82 -4.42
C VAL A 536 -19.04 -13.89 -5.28
N ALA A 537 -18.91 -13.86 -6.61
CA ALA A 537 -20.04 -13.98 -7.53
C ALA A 537 -20.74 -15.35 -7.38
N LEU A 538 -19.99 -16.47 -7.26
CA LEU A 538 -20.56 -17.79 -6.96
C LEU A 538 -21.31 -17.79 -5.63
N ALA A 539 -20.72 -17.22 -4.59
CA ALA A 539 -21.32 -17.17 -3.26
C ALA A 539 -22.60 -16.30 -3.21
N LEU A 540 -22.71 -15.30 -4.08
CA LEU A 540 -23.90 -14.47 -4.26
C LEU A 540 -24.94 -15.09 -5.23
N GLY A 541 -24.60 -16.19 -5.90
CA GLY A 541 -25.47 -16.87 -6.87
C GLY A 541 -25.47 -16.25 -8.28
N ASP A 542 -24.57 -15.29 -8.56
CA ASP A 542 -24.38 -14.69 -9.89
C ASP A 542 -23.40 -15.53 -10.72
N ASN A 543 -23.91 -16.65 -11.25
CA ASN A 543 -23.09 -17.62 -11.97
C ASN A 543 -22.55 -17.08 -13.30
N LEU A 544 -23.25 -16.14 -13.95
CA LEU A 544 -22.78 -15.53 -15.19
C LEU A 544 -21.55 -14.64 -14.95
N MET A 545 -21.62 -13.80 -13.93
CA MET A 545 -20.47 -12.98 -13.55
C MET A 545 -19.30 -13.81 -13.02
N ALA A 546 -19.59 -14.89 -12.29
CA ALA A 546 -18.57 -15.83 -11.83
C ALA A 546 -17.82 -16.46 -13.00
N LEU A 547 -18.54 -16.95 -14.01
CA LEU A 547 -17.95 -17.51 -15.24
C LEU A 547 -17.09 -16.46 -15.96
N ASN A 548 -17.60 -15.25 -16.16
CA ASN A 548 -16.86 -14.16 -16.81
C ASN A 548 -15.55 -13.83 -16.08
N HIS A 549 -15.57 -13.76 -14.75
CA HIS A 549 -14.35 -13.52 -13.96
C HIS A 549 -13.37 -14.69 -14.03
N ALA A 550 -13.86 -15.91 -14.00
CA ALA A 550 -13.03 -17.11 -14.12
C ALA A 550 -12.38 -17.21 -15.51
N GLU A 551 -13.11 -16.95 -16.58
CA GLU A 551 -12.59 -16.91 -17.95
C GLU A 551 -11.53 -15.80 -18.11
N LYS A 552 -11.80 -14.58 -17.63
CA LYS A 552 -10.82 -13.49 -17.61
C LYS A 552 -9.54 -13.87 -16.86
N LEU A 553 -9.67 -14.64 -15.77
CA LEU A 553 -8.53 -15.15 -15.01
C LEU A 553 -7.71 -16.16 -15.84
N LEU A 554 -8.38 -17.10 -16.52
CA LEU A 554 -7.73 -18.09 -17.38
C LEU A 554 -7.03 -17.48 -18.59
N HIS A 555 -7.56 -16.38 -19.12
CA HIS A 555 -6.94 -15.65 -20.24
C HIS A 555 -5.70 -14.83 -19.85
N GLN A 556 -5.38 -14.71 -18.55
CA GLN A 556 -4.15 -14.04 -18.12
C GLN A 556 -2.93 -14.89 -18.49
N THR A 557 -2.12 -14.41 -19.44
CA THR A 557 -0.96 -15.15 -19.99
C THR A 557 0.08 -15.53 -18.93
N LYS A 558 0.23 -14.72 -17.91
CA LYS A 558 1.20 -14.91 -16.81
C LYS A 558 0.58 -15.41 -15.51
N ALA A 559 -0.65 -15.91 -15.55
CA ALA A 559 -1.27 -16.48 -14.36
C ALA A 559 -0.49 -17.72 -13.88
N SER A 560 -0.19 -17.76 -12.57
CA SER A 560 0.43 -18.95 -11.96
C SER A 560 -0.48 -20.17 -12.08
N GLY A 561 0.10 -21.36 -11.99
CA GLY A 561 -0.67 -22.61 -12.03
C GLY A 561 -1.76 -22.67 -10.97
N SER A 562 -1.53 -22.09 -9.78
CA SER A 562 -2.53 -21.98 -8.71
C SER A 562 -3.75 -21.15 -9.12
N PHE A 563 -3.56 -20.02 -9.81
CA PHE A 563 -4.67 -19.21 -10.31
C PHE A 563 -5.42 -19.89 -11.45
N LYS A 564 -4.71 -20.60 -12.35
CA LYS A 564 -5.34 -21.40 -13.40
C LYS A 564 -6.20 -22.51 -12.81
N PHE A 565 -5.67 -23.22 -11.81
CA PHE A 565 -6.43 -24.25 -11.08
C PHE A 565 -7.73 -23.69 -10.47
N LEU A 566 -7.67 -22.55 -9.77
CA LEU A 566 -8.86 -21.89 -9.22
C LEU A 566 -9.80 -21.41 -10.32
N GLY A 567 -9.28 -20.86 -11.41
CA GLY A 567 -10.06 -20.41 -12.55
C GLY A 567 -10.88 -21.55 -13.18
N HIS A 568 -10.26 -22.71 -13.39
CA HIS A 568 -10.94 -23.90 -13.90
C HIS A 568 -12.01 -24.42 -12.93
N LEU A 569 -11.73 -24.44 -11.61
CA LEU A 569 -12.73 -24.86 -10.61
C LEU A 569 -13.94 -23.93 -10.59
N TYR A 570 -13.71 -22.62 -10.54
CA TYR A 570 -14.81 -21.64 -10.49
C TYR A 570 -15.62 -21.59 -11.79
N ALA A 571 -14.96 -21.75 -12.95
CA ALA A 571 -15.64 -21.85 -14.23
C ALA A 571 -16.53 -23.12 -14.28
N ALA A 572 -15.99 -24.25 -13.85
CA ALA A 572 -16.76 -25.50 -13.80
C ALA A 572 -17.98 -25.41 -12.88
N GLU A 573 -17.82 -24.82 -11.69
CA GLU A 573 -18.90 -24.60 -10.73
C GLU A 573 -19.99 -23.70 -11.30
N ALA A 574 -19.60 -22.59 -11.91
CA ALA A 574 -20.53 -21.67 -12.58
C ALA A 574 -21.29 -22.37 -13.72
N LEU A 575 -20.59 -23.15 -14.56
CA LEU A 575 -21.18 -23.88 -15.69
C LEU A 575 -22.15 -24.98 -15.23
N ILE A 576 -21.83 -25.70 -14.17
CA ILE A 576 -22.74 -26.69 -13.56
C ILE A 576 -24.00 -25.97 -13.06
N SER A 577 -23.86 -24.84 -12.38
CA SER A 577 -25.00 -24.07 -11.90
C SER A 577 -25.85 -23.45 -13.02
N LEU A 578 -25.28 -23.29 -14.22
CA LEU A 578 -25.95 -22.82 -15.43
C LEU A 578 -26.48 -24.00 -16.30
N ASP A 579 -26.40 -25.23 -15.80
CA ASP A 579 -26.80 -26.46 -16.49
C ASP A 579 -25.98 -26.79 -17.77
N LYS A 580 -24.77 -26.19 -17.89
CA LYS A 580 -23.83 -26.45 -18.99
C LYS A 580 -22.78 -27.48 -18.58
N ILE A 581 -23.25 -28.68 -18.22
CA ILE A 581 -22.39 -29.71 -17.61
C ILE A 581 -21.29 -30.19 -18.57
N SER A 582 -21.55 -30.21 -19.87
CA SER A 582 -20.57 -30.63 -20.88
C SER A 582 -19.35 -29.70 -20.91
N ASP A 583 -19.58 -28.40 -20.83
CA ASP A 583 -18.51 -27.39 -20.80
C ASP A 583 -17.75 -27.45 -19.47
N ALA A 584 -18.45 -27.69 -18.36
CA ALA A 584 -17.84 -27.87 -17.05
C ALA A 584 -16.87 -29.09 -17.02
N ILE A 585 -17.22 -30.20 -17.69
CA ILE A 585 -16.34 -31.37 -17.80
C ILE A 585 -15.01 -31.04 -18.47
N ALA A 586 -15.00 -30.16 -19.48
CA ALA A 586 -13.75 -29.70 -20.11
C ALA A 586 -12.83 -28.93 -19.15
N HIS A 587 -13.41 -28.11 -18.28
CA HIS A 587 -12.66 -27.41 -17.25
C HIS A 587 -12.13 -28.33 -16.15
N LEU A 588 -12.84 -29.41 -15.82
CA LEU A 588 -12.46 -30.34 -14.75
C LEU A 588 -11.42 -31.40 -15.18
N ASN A 589 -10.85 -31.30 -16.39
CA ASN A 589 -9.79 -32.20 -16.81
C ASN A 589 -8.54 -32.03 -15.89
N PRO A 590 -8.05 -33.12 -15.24
CA PRO A 590 -6.88 -33.08 -14.37
C PRO A 590 -5.58 -32.63 -15.07
N GLU A 591 -5.48 -32.72 -16.40
CA GLU A 591 -4.34 -32.25 -17.19
C GLU A 591 -4.22 -30.71 -17.18
N ASN A 592 -5.31 -29.98 -16.87
CA ASN A 592 -5.28 -28.54 -16.71
C ASN A 592 -4.48 -28.10 -15.48
N VAL A 593 -4.12 -29.03 -14.59
CA VAL A 593 -3.36 -28.75 -13.36
C VAL A 593 -1.90 -29.11 -13.51
N ASN A 594 -1.05 -28.12 -13.70
CA ASN A 594 0.40 -28.30 -13.84
C ASN A 594 1.19 -27.82 -12.62
N ASP A 595 0.66 -26.86 -11.86
CA ASP A 595 1.28 -26.31 -10.66
C ASP A 595 0.19 -25.77 -9.73
N VAL A 596 0.38 -25.96 -8.42
CA VAL A 596 -0.51 -25.42 -7.37
C VAL A 596 0.28 -24.68 -6.30
N SER A 597 1.58 -24.48 -6.49
CA SER A 597 2.40 -23.75 -5.56
C SER A 597 1.86 -22.31 -5.42
N VAL A 598 1.48 -21.94 -4.22
CA VAL A 598 1.19 -20.55 -3.86
C VAL A 598 2.54 -19.87 -3.85
N GLY A 599 2.90 -19.23 -4.98
CA GLY A 599 4.21 -18.65 -5.23
C GLY A 599 4.67 -17.74 -4.10
N VAL A 600 5.58 -18.26 -3.31
CA VAL A 600 6.50 -17.42 -2.54
C VAL A 600 7.55 -17.00 -3.56
N VAL A 601 7.57 -15.73 -3.92
CA VAL A 601 8.68 -15.16 -4.68
C VAL A 601 9.96 -15.58 -3.97
N PRO A 602 10.87 -16.34 -4.59
CA PRO A 602 12.14 -16.64 -3.98
C PRO A 602 12.87 -15.31 -3.79
N SER A 603 13.05 -14.88 -2.54
CA SER A 603 14.09 -13.92 -2.24
C SER A 603 15.38 -14.62 -2.63
N GLU A 604 16.14 -14.03 -3.56
CA GLU A 604 17.50 -14.47 -3.90
C GLU A 604 18.25 -14.68 -2.59
N GLN A 605 18.44 -15.94 -2.22
CA GLN A 605 19.22 -16.36 -1.07
C GLN A 605 20.68 -16.23 -1.46
N ASP A 606 21.30 -15.13 -1.05
CA ASP A 606 22.73 -15.07 -0.86
C ASP A 606 23.03 -15.82 0.45
N GLN A 607 23.36 -17.10 0.31
CA GLN A 607 23.73 -17.97 1.43
C GLN A 607 25.12 -17.60 1.92
N GLY A 608 25.20 -16.83 3.01
CA GLY A 608 26.39 -16.76 3.84
C GLY A 608 26.19 -17.61 5.10
N PRO A 609 27.16 -18.43 5.50
CA PRO A 609 27.02 -19.33 6.64
C PRO A 609 27.17 -18.57 7.95
N ASP A 610 26.11 -18.44 8.72
CA ASP A 610 26.22 -18.13 10.15
C ASP A 610 25.33 -19.10 10.93
N LYS A 611 26.00 -20.11 11.48
CA LYS A 611 25.42 -21.12 12.37
C LYS A 611 25.25 -20.50 13.75
N GLY A 612 24.03 -20.35 14.18
CA GLY A 612 23.63 -20.09 15.56
C GLY A 612 22.32 -20.81 15.82
N GLU A 613 22.43 -21.96 16.46
CA GLU A 613 21.33 -22.81 16.88
C GLU A 613 20.52 -22.14 17.98
N ASP A 614 19.25 -21.77 17.67
CA ASP A 614 18.16 -21.70 18.64
C ASP A 614 16.94 -22.38 18.03
N PRO A 615 16.12 -23.13 18.79
CA PRO A 615 15.00 -23.87 18.27
C PRO A 615 13.95 -22.89 17.71
N VAL A 616 13.93 -22.78 16.39
CA VAL A 616 12.86 -22.11 15.66
C VAL A 616 11.64 -23.01 15.78
N GLU A 617 10.61 -22.55 16.53
CA GLU A 617 9.27 -23.11 16.34
C GLU A 617 8.97 -23.06 14.83
N PRO A 618 8.58 -24.20 14.23
CA PRO A 618 8.26 -24.21 12.81
C PRO A 618 7.06 -23.30 12.60
N SER A 619 7.31 -22.11 12.06
CA SER A 619 6.25 -21.29 11.46
C SER A 619 5.82 -22.01 10.18
N GLY A 620 5.13 -23.14 10.35
CA GLY A 620 4.45 -23.86 9.29
C GLY A 620 3.50 -22.85 8.65
N LYS A 621 3.78 -22.45 7.41
CA LYS A 621 2.81 -21.80 6.57
C LYS A 621 1.59 -22.72 6.57
N LYS A 622 0.57 -22.40 7.36
CA LYS A 622 -0.68 -23.12 7.35
C LYS A 622 -1.31 -22.80 5.98
N THR A 623 -1.11 -23.71 5.03
CA THR A 623 -1.95 -23.76 3.83
C THR A 623 -3.40 -23.82 4.30
N PRO A 624 -4.32 -23.09 3.66
CA PRO A 624 -5.74 -23.21 3.99
C PRO A 624 -6.13 -24.68 3.99
N LEU A 625 -6.88 -25.14 5.00
CA LEU A 625 -7.28 -26.54 5.19
C LEU A 625 -7.92 -27.19 3.96
N CYS A 626 -8.43 -26.41 3.03
CA CYS A 626 -9.13 -26.85 1.83
C CYS A 626 -8.33 -26.67 0.53
N TYR A 627 -7.07 -26.17 0.60
CA TYR A 627 -6.26 -25.99 -0.59
C TYR A 627 -5.29 -27.16 -0.77
N PRO A 628 -5.18 -27.73 -2.00
CA PRO A 628 -4.33 -28.90 -2.23
C PRO A 628 -2.86 -28.60 -1.96
N SER A 629 -2.19 -29.50 -1.27
CA SER A 629 -0.79 -29.37 -0.88
C SER A 629 0.20 -29.71 -2.01
N SER A 630 -0.27 -30.44 -3.02
CA SER A 630 0.52 -30.92 -4.15
C SER A 630 -0.30 -30.97 -5.45
N VAL A 631 0.41 -31.05 -6.59
CA VAL A 631 -0.22 -31.23 -7.91
C VAL A 631 -1.04 -32.53 -7.93
N THR A 632 -0.54 -33.58 -7.29
CA THR A 632 -1.25 -34.88 -7.21
C THR A 632 -2.57 -34.74 -6.46
N SER A 633 -2.56 -34.04 -5.31
CA SER A 633 -3.77 -33.76 -4.52
C SER A 633 -4.77 -32.89 -5.30
N ALA A 634 -4.28 -31.90 -6.05
CA ALA A 634 -5.13 -31.05 -6.90
C ALA A 634 -5.75 -31.82 -8.06
N ARG A 635 -5.00 -32.70 -8.74
CA ARG A 635 -5.52 -33.55 -9.80
C ARG A 635 -6.56 -34.54 -9.27
N ALA A 636 -6.34 -35.09 -8.07
CA ALA A 636 -7.34 -35.94 -7.41
C ALA A 636 -8.63 -35.16 -7.09
N MET A 637 -8.51 -33.89 -6.65
CA MET A 637 -9.67 -33.01 -6.46
C MET A 637 -10.42 -32.74 -7.77
N MET A 638 -9.71 -32.50 -8.87
CA MET A 638 -10.32 -32.33 -10.19
C MET A 638 -11.06 -33.60 -10.63
N LEU A 639 -10.45 -34.79 -10.46
CA LEU A 639 -11.09 -36.08 -10.77
C LEU A 639 -12.32 -36.33 -9.91
N PHE A 640 -12.31 -35.99 -8.64
CA PHE A 640 -13.48 -36.08 -7.78
C PHE A 640 -14.63 -35.19 -8.30
N ASN A 641 -14.33 -33.92 -8.62
CA ASN A 641 -15.32 -33.01 -9.18
C ASN A 641 -15.81 -33.44 -10.56
N LEU A 642 -14.93 -34.00 -11.40
CA LEU A 642 -15.27 -34.58 -12.68
C LEU A 642 -16.21 -35.76 -12.51
N GLY A 643 -15.94 -36.65 -11.53
CA GLY A 643 -16.84 -37.75 -11.18
C GLY A 643 -18.23 -37.27 -10.76
N SER A 644 -18.28 -36.17 -9.96
CA SER A 644 -19.53 -35.53 -9.57
C SER A 644 -20.30 -34.99 -10.80
N ALA A 645 -19.61 -34.34 -11.74
CA ALA A 645 -20.20 -33.83 -12.99
C ALA A 645 -20.74 -34.96 -13.88
N TYR A 646 -20.03 -36.09 -13.98
CA TYR A 646 -20.55 -37.27 -14.69
C TYR A 646 -21.80 -37.88 -14.00
N CYS A 647 -21.86 -37.85 -12.66
CA CYS A 647 -23.07 -38.25 -11.94
C CYS A 647 -24.28 -37.40 -12.31
N LEU A 648 -24.10 -36.07 -12.46
CA LEU A 648 -25.18 -35.17 -12.89
C LEU A 648 -25.70 -35.49 -14.30
N ARG A 649 -24.85 -36.08 -15.16
CA ARG A 649 -25.21 -36.55 -16.49
C ARG A 649 -25.70 -38.01 -16.49
N SER A 650 -25.84 -38.66 -15.33
CA SER A 650 -26.18 -40.08 -15.18
C SER A 650 -25.15 -41.06 -15.82
N GLU A 651 -23.91 -40.59 -16.05
CA GLU A 651 -22.82 -41.41 -16.59
C GLU A 651 -22.04 -42.08 -15.44
N TYR A 652 -22.70 -42.95 -14.70
CA TYR A 652 -22.20 -43.52 -13.44
C TYR A 652 -20.91 -44.33 -13.60
N ASP A 653 -20.72 -45.04 -14.71
CA ASP A 653 -19.47 -45.79 -14.96
C ASP A 653 -18.26 -44.89 -15.10
N LYS A 654 -18.40 -43.74 -15.78
CA LYS A 654 -17.33 -42.77 -15.89
C LYS A 654 -17.04 -42.08 -14.55
N ALA A 655 -18.11 -41.77 -13.82
CA ALA A 655 -17.99 -41.19 -12.47
C ALA A 655 -17.21 -42.12 -11.54
N ARG A 656 -17.52 -43.43 -11.58
CA ARG A 656 -16.84 -44.44 -10.78
C ARG A 656 -15.36 -44.56 -11.13
N LYS A 657 -15.01 -44.57 -12.42
CA LYS A 657 -13.61 -44.58 -12.88
C LYS A 657 -12.84 -43.36 -12.36
N CYS A 658 -13.41 -42.18 -12.49
CA CYS A 658 -12.80 -40.93 -11.96
C CYS A 658 -12.57 -41.00 -10.44
N LEU A 659 -13.55 -41.51 -9.70
CA LEU A 659 -13.46 -41.61 -8.24
C LEU A 659 -12.39 -42.63 -7.82
N HIS A 660 -12.31 -43.80 -8.48
CA HIS A 660 -11.27 -44.79 -8.23
C HIS A 660 -9.87 -44.23 -8.54
N GLN A 661 -9.72 -43.49 -9.65
CA GLN A 661 -8.48 -42.88 -10.02
C GLN A 661 -8.08 -41.81 -8.98
N ALA A 662 -9.01 -40.95 -8.55
CA ALA A 662 -8.76 -39.95 -7.50
C ALA A 662 -8.32 -40.63 -6.18
N ALA A 663 -9.00 -41.66 -5.75
CA ALA A 663 -8.68 -42.41 -4.54
C ALA A 663 -7.32 -43.12 -4.61
N SER A 664 -6.88 -43.56 -5.79
CA SER A 664 -5.54 -44.16 -5.97
C SER A 664 -4.39 -43.12 -5.87
N MET A 665 -4.67 -41.85 -6.07
CA MET A 665 -3.70 -40.76 -6.04
C MET A 665 -3.51 -40.15 -4.65
N MET A 666 -4.40 -40.43 -3.70
CA MET A 666 -4.44 -39.84 -2.37
C MET A 666 -4.24 -40.91 -1.28
N ASN A 667 -3.67 -40.47 -0.15
CA ASN A 667 -3.66 -41.32 1.04
C ASN A 667 -5.07 -41.47 1.60
N THR A 668 -5.41 -42.66 2.13
CA THR A 668 -6.75 -42.97 2.67
C THR A 668 -7.23 -41.96 3.74
N LYS A 669 -6.32 -41.34 4.47
CA LYS A 669 -6.63 -40.31 5.50
C LYS A 669 -6.93 -38.93 4.92
N GLU A 670 -6.56 -38.68 3.68
CA GLU A 670 -6.72 -37.40 2.99
C GLU A 670 -7.93 -37.36 2.08
N ILE A 671 -8.63 -38.50 1.91
CA ILE A 671 -9.84 -38.59 1.09
C ILE A 671 -10.94 -37.79 1.79
N PRO A 672 -11.54 -36.79 1.14
CA PRO A 672 -12.58 -35.99 1.76
C PRO A 672 -13.85 -36.84 1.97
N PRO A 673 -14.62 -36.65 3.04
CA PRO A 673 -15.82 -37.40 3.36
C PRO A 673 -16.87 -37.35 2.23
N GLU A 674 -16.93 -36.27 1.47
CA GLU A 674 -17.83 -36.09 0.33
C GLU A 674 -17.49 -37.05 -0.82
N ALA A 675 -16.19 -37.32 -1.04
CA ALA A 675 -15.77 -38.32 -2.04
C ALA A 675 -16.19 -39.74 -1.61
N ILE A 676 -16.12 -40.04 -0.30
CA ILE A 676 -16.56 -41.30 0.27
C ILE A 676 -18.07 -41.43 0.11
N LEU A 677 -18.84 -40.38 0.39
CA LEU A 677 -20.30 -40.35 0.21
C LEU A 677 -20.70 -40.52 -1.26
N LEU A 678 -19.96 -39.87 -2.19
CA LEU A 678 -20.16 -40.08 -3.62
C LEU A 678 -19.90 -41.55 -4.00
N GLY A 679 -18.87 -42.20 -3.45
CA GLY A 679 -18.58 -43.61 -3.63
C GLY A 679 -19.72 -44.49 -3.12
N VAL A 680 -20.26 -44.22 -1.95
CA VAL A 680 -21.43 -44.92 -1.40
C VAL A 680 -22.64 -44.75 -2.33
N TYR A 681 -22.91 -43.54 -2.79
CA TYR A 681 -24.00 -43.25 -3.71
C TYR A 681 -23.88 -44.06 -5.01
N LEU A 682 -22.69 -44.07 -5.62
CA LEU A 682 -22.44 -44.80 -6.87
C LEU A 682 -22.62 -46.34 -6.71
N GLU A 683 -22.17 -46.90 -5.57
CA GLU A 683 -22.35 -48.31 -5.31
C GLU A 683 -23.84 -48.66 -5.06
N LEU A 684 -24.60 -47.79 -4.41
CA LEU A 684 -26.04 -47.94 -4.24
C LEU A 684 -26.79 -47.86 -5.57
N GLN A 685 -26.41 -46.92 -6.46
CA GLN A 685 -27.00 -46.82 -7.81
C GLN A 685 -26.74 -48.07 -8.67
N ASN A 686 -25.59 -48.71 -8.48
CA ASN A 686 -25.25 -49.97 -9.15
C ASN A 686 -25.86 -51.25 -8.49
N GLY A 687 -26.65 -51.08 -7.42
CA GLY A 687 -27.23 -52.17 -6.68
C GLY A 687 -26.27 -52.91 -5.73
N ASN A 688 -25.03 -52.41 -5.56
CA ASN A 688 -23.99 -53.04 -4.73
C ASN A 688 -24.11 -52.62 -3.25
N THR A 689 -25.26 -52.93 -2.64
CA THR A 689 -25.58 -52.54 -1.25
C THR A 689 -24.58 -53.06 -0.22
N GLN A 690 -24.03 -54.25 -0.41
CA GLN A 690 -23.02 -54.84 0.47
C GLN A 690 -21.71 -54.02 0.46
N LEU A 691 -21.27 -53.62 -0.71
CA LEU A 691 -20.04 -52.81 -0.85
C LEU A 691 -20.25 -51.42 -0.30
N ALA A 692 -21.40 -50.79 -0.55
CA ALA A 692 -21.74 -49.49 0.05
C ALA A 692 -21.70 -49.56 1.59
N LEU A 693 -22.26 -50.63 2.19
CA LEU A 693 -22.22 -50.84 3.64
C LEU A 693 -20.79 -51.06 4.15
N GLN A 694 -19.94 -51.79 3.40
CA GLN A 694 -18.50 -51.92 3.76
C GLN A 694 -17.77 -50.59 3.74
N ILE A 695 -18.01 -49.75 2.73
CA ILE A 695 -17.42 -48.41 2.65
C ILE A 695 -17.83 -47.55 3.87
N ILE A 696 -19.13 -47.56 4.20
CA ILE A 696 -19.67 -46.83 5.38
C ILE A 696 -18.99 -47.30 6.67
N LYS A 697 -18.93 -48.62 6.89
CA LYS A 697 -18.30 -49.20 8.09
C LYS A 697 -16.80 -48.91 8.19
N ARG A 698 -16.07 -49.06 7.07
CA ARG A 698 -14.63 -48.84 7.01
C ARG A 698 -14.24 -47.39 7.35
N ASN A 699 -15.06 -46.43 6.93
CA ASN A 699 -14.78 -44.99 7.12
C ASN A 699 -15.50 -44.42 8.35
N GLN A 700 -16.11 -45.25 9.19
CA GLN A 700 -16.80 -44.87 10.43
C GLN A 700 -17.80 -43.72 10.24
N LEU A 701 -18.52 -43.72 9.12
CA LEU A 701 -19.52 -42.70 8.78
C LEU A 701 -20.81 -42.83 9.63
N LEU A 702 -20.93 -43.88 10.43
CA LEU A 702 -22.01 -44.04 11.39
C LEU A 702 -21.57 -43.51 12.74
N PRO A 703 -22.38 -42.69 13.41
CA PRO A 703 -22.08 -42.28 14.79
C PRO A 703 -21.96 -43.52 15.67
N SER A 704 -20.91 -43.61 16.48
CA SER A 704 -20.57 -44.71 17.40
C SER A 704 -21.58 -44.82 18.58
N THR A 705 -22.84 -44.65 18.37
CA THR A 705 -23.86 -44.68 19.41
C THR A 705 -24.90 -45.75 19.14
N ILE A 706 -24.48 -47.02 19.21
CA ILE A 706 -25.30 -48.05 19.78
C ILE A 706 -24.41 -48.84 20.75
N HIS A 707 -24.02 -48.27 21.83
CA HIS A 707 -23.81 -49.02 23.03
C HIS A 707 -25.18 -49.43 23.52
N MET A 708 -25.52 -50.69 23.31
CA MET A 708 -26.62 -51.36 24.00
C MET A 708 -26.41 -51.16 25.50
N ILE A 709 -27.22 -50.29 26.08
CA ILE A 709 -27.27 -50.07 27.52
C ILE A 709 -27.75 -51.40 28.12
N SER A 710 -26.85 -52.16 28.75
CA SER A 710 -27.26 -53.19 29.71
C SER A 710 -27.91 -52.48 30.93
N PRO A 711 -28.97 -53.03 31.49
CA PRO A 711 -29.80 -52.32 32.50
C PRO A 711 -29.28 -52.45 33.90
N ASP A 712 -28.04 -52.04 34.17
CA ASP A 712 -27.55 -51.93 35.56
C ASP A 712 -26.36 -50.97 35.67
N SER A 713 -26.68 -49.72 35.90
CA SER A 713 -25.97 -48.83 36.87
C SER A 713 -26.64 -47.45 36.91
N ARG A 714 -27.36 -47.25 37.97
CA ARG A 714 -27.83 -45.91 38.41
C ARG A 714 -26.61 -45.08 38.84
N LYS A 715 -26.65 -43.82 38.46
CA LYS A 715 -25.85 -42.67 38.92
C LYS A 715 -24.51 -42.41 38.22
N THR A 716 -24.61 -41.64 37.14
CA THR A 716 -23.73 -40.50 36.85
C THR A 716 -24.35 -39.65 35.74
N ALA A 717 -24.17 -38.36 35.80
CA ALA A 717 -24.79 -37.37 34.92
C ALA A 717 -24.42 -37.62 33.46
N PRO A 718 -25.29 -37.32 32.46
CA PRO A 718 -25.04 -37.60 31.06
C PRO A 718 -23.93 -36.66 30.55
N PRO A 719 -22.96 -37.18 29.78
CA PRO A 719 -22.04 -36.34 29.06
C PRO A 719 -22.80 -35.56 27.97
N SER A 720 -22.53 -34.30 27.90
CA SER A 720 -23.11 -33.40 26.90
C SER A 720 -22.77 -33.93 25.48
N PHE A 721 -23.82 -34.28 24.72
CA PHE A 721 -23.69 -34.58 23.32
C PHE A 721 -23.22 -33.36 22.55
N HIS A 722 -22.04 -33.44 22.00
CA HIS A 722 -21.61 -32.55 20.92
C HIS A 722 -22.02 -33.20 19.60
N PRO A 723 -22.97 -32.63 18.85
CA PRO A 723 -23.24 -33.07 17.49
C PRO A 723 -21.99 -32.84 16.63
N ILE A 724 -21.55 -33.86 15.92
CA ILE A 724 -20.51 -33.74 14.91
C ILE A 724 -21.05 -32.78 13.85
N GLN A 725 -20.44 -31.62 13.76
CA GLN A 725 -20.81 -30.65 12.75
C GLN A 725 -20.38 -31.13 11.37
N PRO A 726 -21.22 -31.02 10.35
CA PRO A 726 -20.80 -31.30 8.99
C PRO A 726 -19.72 -30.30 8.61
N ILE A 727 -18.59 -30.81 8.13
CA ILE A 727 -17.52 -30.03 7.52
C ILE A 727 -18.14 -29.36 6.31
N GLN A 728 -18.34 -28.04 6.38
CA GLN A 728 -18.86 -27.29 5.24
C GLN A 728 -17.79 -27.23 4.15
N MET A 729 -18.07 -27.95 3.07
CA MET A 729 -17.46 -27.72 1.77
C MET A 729 -17.82 -26.32 1.25
N PRO A 730 -16.99 -25.72 0.37
CA PRO A 730 -17.48 -24.62 -0.43
C PRO A 730 -18.81 -25.05 -1.07
N SER A 731 -19.81 -24.22 -0.91
CA SER A 731 -21.24 -24.47 -1.05
C SER A 731 -21.74 -24.97 -2.43
N SER A 732 -20.85 -25.33 -3.34
CA SER A 732 -21.12 -25.69 -4.71
C SER A 732 -21.75 -27.06 -4.93
N PHE A 733 -21.54 -27.99 -4.02
CA PHE A 733 -22.03 -29.38 -4.26
C PHE A 733 -23.23 -29.81 -3.38
N THR A 734 -23.74 -28.93 -2.50
CA THR A 734 -24.89 -29.27 -1.64
C THR A 734 -26.28 -29.00 -2.26
N GLN A 735 -26.37 -28.49 -3.50
CA GLN A 735 -27.63 -28.16 -4.14
C GLN A 735 -28.11 -29.22 -5.19
N VAL A 736 -27.77 -30.45 -5.05
CA VAL A 736 -28.46 -31.51 -5.87
C VAL A 736 -29.39 -32.31 -4.97
N GLN A 737 -30.39 -31.64 -4.39
CA GLN A 737 -31.67 -32.23 -4.11
C GLN A 737 -32.70 -31.60 -5.06
N ARG A 738 -32.78 -32.11 -6.28
CA ARG A 738 -34.01 -32.07 -7.08
C ARG A 738 -34.54 -33.49 -7.19
N LYS A 739 -35.83 -33.61 -6.83
CA LYS A 739 -36.79 -34.69 -6.88
C LYS A 739 -36.47 -35.81 -7.81
#